data_be3888e9c557c9818658bb2575468682
#
_entry.id   be3888e9c557c9818658bb2575468682
#
_cell.length_a   1.000
_cell.length_b   1.000
_cell.length_c   1.000
_cell.angle_alpha   90.00
_cell.angle_beta   90.00
_cell.angle_gamma   90.00
#
_symmetry.space_group_name_H-M   'P 1'
#
loop_
_entity.id
_entity.type
_entity.pdbx_description
1 polymer ?
#
loop_
_entity_poly.entity_id
_entity_poly.type
_entity_poly.pdbx_seq_one_letter_code
_entity_poly.pdbx_strand_id
1 'polypeptide(L)'
;MRSVVAFNESWTFRQGFSSADVGHPQEGEAVTLPHTAVELPFNYFDEKSYQRAFTYQKILVWEERFAEREVSLVFDAAMADAVVYLNGEEIVTHKDGYTPFEARLTGRLRQGENLLTVKIDGSENPEIPPFGGRIDYLTYAGIYRDVWLKVAAPVSIANIKVETANVLADLKSATVRCDFANPQNLAFKGTATVTLRGPAGTVLASARGETSGESVTVTFDRLADISLWDLDNPVVYTAEAELATERGADNLTTTLGFRTATFTAEGFLLNGRKLKLCGLNRHQAFPYVGYAMGRSAQERDAEIMKRVLKCNIVRTSHYPQSKWFLDHCDRIGLLVFEEIPGWQHIGGEEWQQESIRNVRRMIERDWNHPSIIIWGVRINESQDSHDFYAETNRLARELDPTRQTGGVRYITESEMLEDVYTMNDFILGNEELPGANRPRTPLRPQQENTGLSKDVPYLITEFGGHMYPTKIYDQEQRQAEHVRRHLEVLNAAYGDPSISGAIGWCMFDYNTHSDFGSGDRICYHGVMDMFREPKFAAYVYASQCEPSEEIVMKPVTIWARGERNIGGALPLIVLTNCDEVELRYGSLTKRLGPDRESFPHLPHPPVIFDHRSFTQDELGVWGMEWEDVQFTGYIGGKQVAALTMVANPLPTTLQVEADADTLRAAERDTVRVIVRALDQAGSRLAFLNDVVTIRIDGPAKIIGPETLSFQGGTTGFWLQATGEAGPITIEASSSRFAGQSLKLTAE
;
A
#
# COMPACT_ATOMS: atom_id res chain seq x y z
N MET A 1 28.44 -18.30 10.41
CA MET A 1 27.18 -18.08 9.69
C MET A 1 26.82 -16.62 9.75
N ARG A 2 25.98 -16.14 8.84
CA ARG A 2 25.42 -14.77 8.81
C ARG A 2 24.63 -14.47 10.08
N SER A 3 24.73 -13.24 10.56
CA SER A 3 23.86 -12.66 11.58
C SER A 3 23.32 -11.34 11.03
N VAL A 4 22.00 -11.17 11.05
CA VAL A 4 21.32 -9.92 10.70
C VAL A 4 20.40 -9.59 11.87
N VAL A 5 20.67 -8.49 12.54
CA VAL A 5 19.91 -8.07 13.74
C VAL A 5 19.43 -6.64 13.57
N ALA A 6 18.24 -6.34 14.10
CA ALA A 6 17.70 -4.99 14.09
C ALA A 6 18.66 -4.03 14.83
N PHE A 7 18.88 -2.87 14.25
CA PHE A 7 19.76 -1.83 14.78
C PHE A 7 19.01 -0.52 15.03
N ASN A 8 17.73 -0.65 15.36
CA ASN A 8 16.75 0.45 15.41
C ASN A 8 16.78 1.24 16.73
N GLU A 9 17.20 0.65 17.83
CA GLU A 9 17.14 1.24 19.16
C GLU A 9 18.23 2.26 19.43
N SER A 10 17.98 3.20 20.35
CA SER A 10 19.00 4.09 20.94
C SER A 10 19.78 4.93 19.93
N TRP A 11 19.11 5.54 18.98
CA TRP A 11 19.67 6.59 18.14
C TRP A 11 19.50 7.95 18.80
N THR A 12 20.47 8.84 18.60
CA THR A 12 20.36 10.25 18.95
C THR A 12 20.00 11.05 17.71
N PHE A 13 18.92 11.81 17.76
CA PHE A 13 18.42 12.62 16.66
C PHE A 13 18.61 14.11 16.95
N ARG A 14 18.97 14.89 15.93
CA ARG A 14 19.10 16.34 15.97
C ARG A 14 18.51 17.01 14.75
N GLN A 15 17.91 18.15 14.98
CA GLN A 15 17.54 19.12 13.95
C GLN A 15 18.79 19.74 13.34
N GLY A 16 18.87 19.72 11.98
CA GLY A 16 20.01 20.25 11.24
C GLY A 16 21.20 19.32 11.16
N PHE A 17 22.20 19.74 10.38
CA PHE A 17 23.48 19.03 10.19
C PHE A 17 24.61 20.05 10.14
N SER A 18 25.73 19.73 10.77
CA SER A 18 26.99 20.45 10.67
C SER A 18 28.14 19.47 10.41
N SER A 19 29.00 19.78 9.46
CA SER A 19 30.22 18.98 9.22
C SER A 19 31.18 18.99 10.43
N ALA A 20 31.09 19.98 11.32
CA ALA A 20 31.86 20.04 12.56
C ALA A 20 31.40 18.99 13.58
N ASP A 21 30.17 18.50 13.46
CA ASP A 21 29.60 17.49 14.39
C ASP A 21 29.97 16.06 13.97
N VAL A 22 30.44 15.87 12.74
CA VAL A 22 30.84 14.57 12.24
C VAL A 22 32.07 14.05 13.00
N GLY A 23 31.95 12.88 13.60
CA GLY A 23 33.03 12.28 14.41
C GLY A 23 33.04 12.72 15.89
N HIS A 24 32.11 13.55 16.31
CA HIS A 24 31.92 13.96 17.71
C HIS A 24 30.51 13.64 18.17
N PRO A 25 30.33 12.90 19.31
CA PRO A 25 29.00 12.66 19.87
C PRO A 25 28.30 13.98 20.21
N GLN A 26 27.04 14.07 19.83
CA GLN A 26 26.21 15.25 20.06
C GLN A 26 25.06 14.93 21.01
N GLU A 27 24.65 15.92 21.81
CA GLU A 27 23.39 15.83 22.55
C GLU A 27 22.20 15.96 21.58
N GLY A 28 21.13 15.23 21.82
CA GLY A 28 19.93 15.24 21.02
C GLY A 28 18.81 14.41 21.61
N GLU A 29 17.74 14.26 20.89
CA GLU A 29 16.60 13.44 21.27
C GLU A 29 16.91 11.97 21.09
N ALA A 30 16.57 11.13 22.08
CA ALA A 30 16.66 9.68 21.96
C ALA A 30 15.48 9.15 21.13
N VAL A 31 15.79 8.52 20.00
CA VAL A 31 14.77 8.00 19.08
C VAL A 31 14.99 6.52 18.75
N THR A 32 13.92 5.88 18.33
CA THR A 32 13.91 4.52 17.80
C THR A 32 13.44 4.55 16.35
N LEU A 33 14.08 3.77 15.48
CA LEU A 33 13.68 3.62 14.08
C LEU A 33 12.56 2.56 13.94
N PRO A 34 11.69 2.71 12.96
CA PRO A 34 11.51 3.80 11.99
C PRO A 34 11.19 5.15 12.63
N HIS A 35 11.75 6.23 12.08
CA HIS A 35 11.58 7.58 12.64
C HIS A 35 11.39 8.62 11.53
N THR A 36 10.39 9.51 11.74
CA THR A 36 10.20 10.72 10.90
C THR A 36 10.94 11.90 11.54
N ALA A 37 11.66 12.66 10.73
CA ALA A 37 12.44 13.79 11.23
C ALA A 37 11.57 14.95 11.73
N VAL A 38 10.32 15.04 11.25
CA VAL A 38 9.33 16.03 11.67
C VAL A 38 7.96 15.37 11.69
N GLU A 39 7.34 15.31 12.84
CA GLU A 39 5.93 14.96 12.94
C GLU A 39 5.08 16.14 12.45
N LEU A 40 4.16 15.86 11.53
CA LEU A 40 3.26 16.89 10.98
C LEU A 40 1.91 16.84 11.71
N PRO A 41 1.26 18.00 11.95
CA PRO A 41 -0.14 18.01 12.34
C PRO A 41 -1.02 17.27 11.33
N PHE A 42 -2.22 16.89 11.73
CA PHE A 42 -3.18 16.20 10.87
C PHE A 42 -3.45 16.96 9.56
N ASN A 43 -3.53 18.29 9.62
CA ASN A 43 -3.77 19.19 8.49
C ASN A 43 -3.15 20.58 8.76
N TYR A 44 -3.20 21.51 7.78
CA TYR A 44 -2.72 22.88 7.87
C TYR A 44 -1.28 23.02 8.38
N PHE A 45 -0.37 22.21 7.89
CA PHE A 45 1.06 22.26 8.21
C PHE A 45 1.88 22.96 7.12
N ASP A 46 3.14 23.25 7.46
CA ASP A 46 4.14 23.72 6.50
C ASP A 46 5.06 22.56 6.12
N GLU A 47 4.93 22.06 4.90
CA GLU A 47 5.75 20.99 4.35
C GLU A 47 7.24 21.33 4.28
N LYS A 48 7.61 22.62 4.26
CA LYS A 48 9.01 23.06 4.30
C LYS A 48 9.70 22.75 5.62
N SER A 49 8.94 22.42 6.67
CA SER A 49 9.49 22.08 7.98
C SER A 49 10.44 20.89 7.95
N TYR A 50 10.22 19.91 7.06
CA TYR A 50 11.11 18.75 6.89
C TYR A 50 12.07 18.88 5.69
N GLN A 51 11.95 19.90 4.83
CA GLN A 51 12.81 20.11 3.65
C GLN A 51 14.16 20.71 4.04
N ARG A 52 14.94 19.97 4.82
CA ARG A 52 16.28 20.37 5.32
C ARG A 52 17.05 19.14 5.80
N ALA A 53 18.33 19.37 6.14
CA ALA A 53 19.18 18.31 6.68
C ALA A 53 18.93 18.04 8.16
N PHE A 54 19.08 16.78 8.57
CA PHE A 54 18.96 16.25 9.92
C PHE A 54 20.15 15.33 10.23
N THR A 55 20.42 15.13 11.52
CA THR A 55 21.52 14.28 12.00
C THR A 55 20.98 13.15 12.87
N TYR A 56 21.39 11.93 12.57
CA TYR A 56 21.22 10.77 13.44
C TYR A 56 22.60 10.25 13.87
N GLN A 57 22.76 9.94 15.15
CA GLN A 57 24.02 9.38 15.66
C GLN A 57 23.74 8.16 16.52
N LYS A 58 24.71 7.21 16.49
CA LYS A 58 24.67 6.03 17.36
C LYS A 58 26.08 5.49 17.59
N ILE A 59 26.33 5.01 18.79
CA ILE A 59 27.57 4.31 19.13
C ILE A 59 27.42 2.83 18.79
N LEU A 60 28.34 2.30 17.97
CA LEU A 60 28.54 0.88 17.75
C LEU A 60 29.79 0.41 18.52
N VAL A 61 29.58 -0.43 19.50
CA VAL A 61 30.71 -1.03 20.25
C VAL A 61 31.25 -2.20 19.43
N TRP A 62 32.60 -2.24 19.29
CA TRP A 62 33.26 -3.35 18.61
C TRP A 62 33.04 -4.65 19.40
N GLU A 63 32.74 -5.73 18.70
CA GLU A 63 32.54 -7.05 19.26
C GLU A 63 33.47 -8.07 18.59
N GLU A 64 33.91 -9.10 19.32
CA GLU A 64 34.80 -10.16 18.80
C GLU A 64 34.22 -10.88 17.57
N ARG A 65 32.88 -10.96 17.45
CA ARG A 65 32.20 -11.53 16.28
C ARG A 65 32.42 -10.73 15.00
N PHE A 66 32.99 -9.52 15.05
CA PHE A 66 33.30 -8.70 13.88
C PHE A 66 34.68 -9.03 13.30
N ALA A 67 35.53 -9.72 14.09
CA ALA A 67 36.85 -10.10 13.65
C ALA A 67 36.79 -11.02 12.42
N GLU A 68 37.56 -10.69 11.38
CA GLU A 68 37.64 -11.45 10.12
C GLU A 68 36.27 -11.66 9.41
N ARG A 69 35.31 -10.76 9.65
CA ARG A 69 34.00 -10.77 9.05
C ARG A 69 33.74 -9.53 8.20
N GLU A 70 32.79 -9.64 7.28
CA GLU A 70 32.16 -8.47 6.67
C GLU A 70 31.08 -7.95 7.59
N VAL A 71 31.24 -6.69 8.00
CA VAL A 71 30.30 -5.97 8.87
C VAL A 71 29.75 -4.78 8.12
N SER A 72 28.45 -4.65 8.08
CA SER A 72 27.78 -3.54 7.43
C SER A 72 26.46 -3.18 8.11
N LEU A 73 26.02 -1.95 7.88
CA LEU A 73 24.65 -1.53 8.17
C LEU A 73 23.85 -1.52 6.86
N VAL A 74 22.69 -2.15 6.89
CA VAL A 74 21.73 -2.11 5.80
C VAL A 74 20.57 -1.23 6.23
N PHE A 75 20.34 -0.15 5.48
CA PHE A 75 19.21 0.74 5.62
C PHE A 75 18.13 0.30 4.63
N ASP A 76 16.94 -0.06 5.10
CA ASP A 76 15.85 -0.47 4.21
C ASP A 76 15.28 0.72 3.40
N ALA A 77 15.38 1.95 3.91
CA ALA A 77 15.25 3.22 3.19
C ALA A 77 15.52 4.40 4.12
N ALA A 78 15.93 5.55 3.53
CA ALA A 78 16.05 6.83 4.21
C ALA A 78 15.78 7.97 3.22
N MET A 79 14.93 8.93 3.59
CA MET A 79 14.44 9.99 2.68
C MET A 79 15.20 11.29 2.90
N ALA A 80 15.88 11.78 1.87
CA ALA A 80 16.05 11.25 0.51
C ALA A 80 17.51 11.23 0.07
N ASP A 81 18.37 12.10 0.61
CA ASP A 81 19.82 12.18 0.37
C ASP A 81 20.52 11.84 1.68
N ALA A 82 21.07 10.62 1.74
CA ALA A 82 21.68 10.07 2.93
C ALA A 82 23.22 10.00 2.80
N VAL A 83 23.93 10.47 3.82
CA VAL A 83 25.38 10.31 3.92
C VAL A 83 25.71 9.66 5.26
N VAL A 84 26.39 8.53 5.24
CA VAL A 84 26.81 7.77 6.44
C VAL A 84 28.28 8.00 6.69
N TYR A 85 28.61 8.36 7.93
CA TYR A 85 29.97 8.52 8.43
C TYR A 85 30.26 7.54 9.56
N LEU A 86 31.49 7.04 9.61
CA LEU A 86 32.02 6.25 10.74
C LEU A 86 33.26 6.93 11.30
N ASN A 87 33.27 7.26 12.58
CA ASN A 87 34.41 7.90 13.26
C ASN A 87 34.92 9.16 12.56
N GLY A 88 34.04 9.91 11.88
CA GLY A 88 34.37 11.13 11.15
C GLY A 88 34.67 10.94 9.66
N GLU A 89 34.80 9.72 9.17
CA GLU A 89 35.05 9.40 7.76
C GLU A 89 33.75 9.08 7.04
N GLU A 90 33.53 9.66 5.88
CA GLU A 90 32.42 9.31 4.99
C GLU A 90 32.57 7.88 4.48
N ILE A 91 31.49 7.08 4.53
CA ILE A 91 31.50 5.69 4.09
C ILE A 91 30.70 5.52 2.81
N VAL A 92 29.50 6.10 2.76
CA VAL A 92 28.57 5.96 1.64
C VAL A 92 27.64 7.16 1.55
N THR A 93 27.36 7.56 0.31
CA THR A 93 26.28 8.48 -0.05
C THR A 93 25.24 7.73 -0.86
N HIS A 94 23.96 7.96 -0.56
CA HIS A 94 22.84 7.33 -1.23
C HIS A 94 21.79 8.37 -1.62
N LYS A 95 21.48 8.44 -2.91
CA LYS A 95 20.52 9.39 -3.52
C LYS A 95 19.26 8.66 -3.95
N ASP A 96 18.49 8.19 -3.01
CA ASP A 96 17.18 7.55 -3.24
C ASP A 96 16.45 7.40 -1.91
N GLY A 97 15.19 7.77 -1.91
CA GLY A 97 14.38 7.70 -0.69
C GLY A 97 13.68 6.37 -0.45
N TYR A 98 13.66 5.41 -1.39
CA TYR A 98 12.70 4.31 -1.36
C TYR A 98 13.31 2.90 -1.42
N THR A 99 14.57 2.77 -1.80
CA THR A 99 15.25 1.48 -1.93
C THR A 99 16.37 1.31 -0.91
N PRO A 100 16.78 0.06 -0.58
CA PRO A 100 17.81 -0.20 0.40
C PRO A 100 19.20 0.23 -0.07
N PHE A 101 20.06 0.54 0.91
CA PHE A 101 21.50 0.72 0.69
C PHE A 101 22.31 0.16 1.86
N GLU A 102 23.59 -0.12 1.59
CA GLU A 102 24.50 -0.75 2.55
C GLU A 102 25.71 0.13 2.83
N ALA A 103 25.97 0.41 4.11
CA ALA A 103 27.16 1.08 4.59
C ALA A 103 28.16 0.05 5.13
N ARG A 104 29.24 -0.17 4.40
CA ARG A 104 30.27 -1.16 4.74
C ARG A 104 31.20 -0.62 5.81
N LEU A 105 31.29 -1.32 6.96
CA LEU A 105 32.09 -0.94 8.12
C LEU A 105 33.45 -1.70 8.21
N THR A 106 33.56 -2.83 7.51
CA THR A 106 34.75 -3.69 7.53
C THR A 106 36.03 -2.90 7.21
N GLY A 107 37.07 -3.09 8.03
CA GLY A 107 38.34 -2.41 7.88
C GLY A 107 38.38 -0.96 8.40
N ARG A 108 37.25 -0.43 8.88
CA ARG A 108 37.11 0.94 9.43
C ARG A 108 36.70 0.95 10.90
N LEU A 109 36.25 -0.18 11.43
CA LEU A 109 35.91 -0.33 12.85
C LEU A 109 37.18 -0.34 13.70
N ARG A 110 37.13 0.39 14.82
CA ARG A 110 38.19 0.40 15.86
C ARG A 110 37.73 -0.44 17.04
N GLN A 111 38.64 -1.00 17.83
CA GLN A 111 38.28 -1.63 19.09
C GLN A 111 37.66 -0.58 20.04
N GLY A 112 36.61 -0.99 20.76
CA GLY A 112 35.86 -0.10 21.61
C GLY A 112 34.70 0.60 20.87
N GLU A 113 34.46 1.85 21.18
CA GLU A 113 33.34 2.62 20.65
C GLU A 113 33.66 3.16 19.25
N ASN A 114 32.64 3.07 18.39
CA ASN A 114 32.66 3.63 17.06
C ASN A 114 31.42 4.52 16.88
N LEU A 115 31.61 5.78 16.52
CA LEU A 115 30.53 6.71 16.30
C LEU A 115 30.04 6.62 14.85
N LEU A 116 28.80 6.26 14.68
CA LEU A 116 28.05 6.40 13.45
C LEU A 116 27.37 7.76 13.43
N THR A 117 27.50 8.49 12.33
CA THR A 117 26.74 9.72 12.05
C THR A 117 26.08 9.56 10.69
N VAL A 118 24.78 9.80 10.62
CA VAL A 118 23.99 9.76 9.38
C VAL A 118 23.38 11.13 9.17
N LYS A 119 23.78 11.80 8.08
CA LYS A 119 23.09 12.97 7.56
C LYS A 119 21.92 12.50 6.71
N ILE A 120 20.73 13.03 6.95
CA ILE A 120 19.57 12.86 6.08
C ILE A 120 19.13 14.24 5.62
N ASP A 121 19.09 14.45 4.31
CA ASP A 121 18.60 15.70 3.72
C ASP A 121 17.24 15.43 3.07
N GLY A 122 16.19 16.02 3.64
CA GLY A 122 14.82 15.92 3.16
C GLY A 122 14.45 17.02 2.13
N SER A 123 15.42 17.82 1.70
CA SER A 123 15.19 18.87 0.68
C SER A 123 14.86 18.23 -0.67
N GLU A 124 14.01 18.90 -1.45
CA GLU A 124 13.67 18.51 -2.81
C GLU A 124 14.86 18.76 -3.75
N ASN A 125 15.75 17.78 -3.87
CA ASN A 125 16.90 17.86 -4.76
C ASN A 125 16.48 17.48 -6.19
N PRO A 126 16.56 18.41 -7.19
CA PRO A 126 16.09 18.18 -8.56
C PRO A 126 16.90 17.12 -9.34
N GLU A 127 18.00 16.61 -8.79
CA GLU A 127 18.81 15.54 -9.37
C GLU A 127 18.41 14.15 -8.84
N ILE A 128 17.42 14.08 -7.94
CA ILE A 128 16.98 12.82 -7.30
C ILE A 128 15.49 12.60 -7.59
N PRO A 129 15.06 11.45 -8.18
CA PRO A 129 13.65 11.11 -8.24
C PRO A 129 13.03 10.99 -6.82
N PRO A 130 11.81 11.47 -6.59
CA PRO A 130 10.83 12.02 -7.54
C PRO A 130 10.93 13.53 -7.79
N PHE A 131 11.92 14.22 -7.24
CA PHE A 131 12.03 15.65 -7.23
C PHE A 131 12.39 16.25 -8.59
N GLY A 132 12.33 17.61 -8.67
CA GLY A 132 12.62 18.41 -9.87
C GLY A 132 11.37 19.02 -10.50
N GLY A 133 10.20 18.52 -10.19
CA GLY A 133 8.88 19.04 -10.54
C GLY A 133 7.95 19.04 -9.34
N ARG A 134 6.69 19.38 -9.55
CA ARG A 134 5.65 19.22 -8.52
C ARG A 134 5.30 17.74 -8.39
N ILE A 135 4.97 17.31 -7.18
CA ILE A 135 4.41 15.99 -6.87
C ILE A 135 3.17 16.18 -6.01
N ASP A 136 2.19 15.30 -6.10
CA ASP A 136 0.92 15.44 -5.38
C ASP A 136 0.87 14.75 -4.01
N TYR A 137 2.01 14.29 -3.52
CA TYR A 137 2.17 13.63 -2.22
C TYR A 137 3.37 14.19 -1.46
N LEU A 138 3.42 13.99 -0.13
CA LEU A 138 4.57 14.37 0.69
C LEU A 138 5.63 13.27 0.67
N THR A 139 6.90 13.67 0.69
CA THR A 139 8.03 12.74 0.79
C THR A 139 8.52 12.55 2.21
N TYR A 140 8.22 13.52 3.10
CA TYR A 140 8.70 13.54 4.47
C TYR A 140 10.24 13.55 4.55
N ALA A 141 10.82 13.24 5.72
CA ALA A 141 12.26 13.06 5.89
C ALA A 141 12.54 12.13 7.07
N GLY A 142 13.68 11.46 7.04
CA GLY A 142 14.15 10.63 8.15
C GLY A 142 14.60 9.23 7.74
N ILE A 143 15.08 8.46 8.72
CA ILE A 143 15.32 7.02 8.58
C ILE A 143 14.00 6.33 8.91
N TYR A 144 13.14 6.23 7.92
CA TYR A 144 11.73 5.86 8.09
C TYR A 144 11.44 4.36 7.89
N ARG A 145 12.49 3.56 7.62
CA ARG A 145 12.45 2.10 7.62
C ARG A 145 13.53 1.53 8.53
N ASP A 146 13.53 0.21 8.68
CA ASP A 146 14.46 -0.48 9.56
C ASP A 146 15.91 -0.32 9.12
N VAL A 147 16.81 -0.37 10.12
CA VAL A 147 18.27 -0.50 9.94
C VAL A 147 18.72 -1.82 10.54
N TRP A 148 19.56 -2.54 9.82
CA TRP A 148 20.04 -3.87 10.19
C TRP A 148 21.56 -3.87 10.31
N LEU A 149 22.08 -4.44 11.40
CA LEU A 149 23.49 -4.79 11.52
C LEU A 149 23.71 -6.18 10.92
N LYS A 150 24.40 -6.23 9.78
CA LYS A 150 24.74 -7.46 9.08
C LYS A 150 26.20 -7.85 9.34
N VAL A 151 26.41 -9.08 9.81
CA VAL A 151 27.74 -9.69 9.99
C VAL A 151 27.75 -11.00 9.18
N ALA A 152 28.61 -11.08 8.18
CA ALA A 152 28.68 -12.21 7.26
C ALA A 152 30.12 -12.73 7.07
N ALA A 153 30.30 -13.85 6.37
CA ALA A 153 31.61 -14.31 5.94
C ALA A 153 32.20 -13.33 4.92
N PRO A 154 33.57 -13.26 4.77
CA PRO A 154 34.22 -12.39 3.79
C PRO A 154 33.75 -12.64 2.35
N VAL A 155 33.38 -13.88 2.04
CA VAL A 155 32.69 -14.27 0.83
C VAL A 155 31.32 -14.77 1.26
N SER A 156 30.24 -14.11 0.84
CA SER A 156 28.88 -14.36 1.31
C SER A 156 27.87 -14.31 0.17
N ILE A 157 26.65 -14.79 0.40
CA ILE A 157 25.57 -14.71 -0.57
C ILE A 157 25.00 -13.28 -0.56
N ALA A 158 25.07 -12.59 -1.68
CA ALA A 158 24.52 -11.24 -1.84
C ALA A 158 23.01 -11.28 -2.05
N ASN A 159 22.55 -12.11 -2.99
CA ASN A 159 21.14 -12.23 -3.35
C ASN A 159 20.84 -13.63 -3.89
N ILE A 160 19.55 -13.98 -3.89
CA ILE A 160 19.02 -15.20 -4.51
C ILE A 160 17.93 -14.77 -5.48
N LYS A 161 18.02 -15.25 -6.73
CA LYS A 161 16.96 -15.08 -7.73
C LYS A 161 16.39 -16.46 -8.06
N VAL A 162 15.06 -16.57 -8.02
CA VAL A 162 14.35 -17.79 -8.37
C VAL A 162 13.43 -17.54 -9.57
N GLU A 163 13.68 -18.28 -10.64
CA GLU A 163 12.82 -18.28 -11.82
C GLU A 163 12.09 -19.63 -11.92
N THR A 164 10.77 -19.58 -11.95
CA THR A 164 9.92 -20.78 -12.08
C THR A 164 9.53 -20.98 -13.55
N ALA A 165 9.51 -22.22 -14.03
CA ALA A 165 9.12 -22.55 -15.39
C ALA A 165 8.25 -23.82 -15.42
N ASN A 166 7.57 -24.04 -16.57
CA ASN A 166 6.63 -25.13 -16.77
C ASN A 166 5.51 -25.14 -15.71
N VAL A 167 5.13 -23.94 -15.24
CA VAL A 167 4.26 -23.76 -14.05
C VAL A 167 2.89 -24.43 -14.22
N LEU A 168 2.34 -24.47 -15.44
CA LEU A 168 1.05 -25.09 -15.72
C LEU A 168 1.15 -26.60 -16.06
N ALA A 169 2.37 -27.13 -16.20
CA ALA A 169 2.58 -28.56 -16.42
C ALA A 169 2.51 -29.35 -15.10
N ASP A 170 2.32 -30.67 -15.16
CA ASP A 170 2.33 -31.56 -13.99
C ASP A 170 3.68 -31.50 -13.25
N LEU A 171 4.76 -31.53 -14.00
CA LEU A 171 6.11 -31.40 -13.49
C LEU A 171 6.64 -29.98 -13.75
N LYS A 172 6.89 -29.26 -12.70
CA LYS A 172 7.39 -27.88 -12.76
C LYS A 172 8.91 -27.84 -12.65
N SER A 173 9.51 -26.72 -12.94
CA SER A 173 10.95 -26.50 -12.75
C SER A 173 11.20 -25.15 -12.08
N ALA A 174 12.37 -25.03 -11.43
CA ALA A 174 12.87 -23.80 -10.86
C ALA A 174 14.37 -23.68 -11.08
N THR A 175 14.80 -22.50 -11.52
CA THR A 175 16.21 -22.15 -11.62
C THR A 175 16.54 -21.15 -10.53
N VAL A 176 17.56 -21.44 -9.71
CA VAL A 176 18.00 -20.61 -8.59
C VAL A 176 19.40 -20.11 -8.86
N ARG A 177 19.55 -18.80 -8.99
CA ARG A 177 20.83 -18.11 -9.08
C ARG A 177 21.16 -17.52 -7.71
N CYS A 178 22.35 -17.83 -7.21
CA CYS A 178 22.91 -17.22 -6.01
C CYS A 178 24.04 -16.29 -6.43
N ASP A 179 23.91 -15.00 -6.17
CA ASP A 179 24.94 -13.99 -6.39
C ASP A 179 25.79 -13.83 -5.13
N PHE A 180 27.08 -13.65 -5.26
CA PHE A 180 28.01 -13.58 -4.14
C PHE A 180 28.59 -12.18 -3.95
N ALA A 181 28.68 -11.76 -2.70
CA ALA A 181 29.45 -10.59 -2.28
C ALA A 181 30.86 -11.02 -1.89
N ASN A 182 31.87 -10.39 -2.51
CA ASN A 182 33.28 -10.57 -2.22
C ASN A 182 34.02 -9.21 -2.32
N PRO A 183 33.69 -8.26 -1.42
CA PRO A 183 34.15 -6.87 -1.52
C PRO A 183 35.64 -6.70 -1.31
N GLN A 184 36.33 -7.75 -0.82
CA GLN A 184 37.81 -7.79 -0.67
C GLN A 184 38.52 -8.45 -1.85
N ASN A 185 37.78 -8.88 -2.88
CA ASN A 185 38.31 -9.60 -4.04
C ASN A 185 39.20 -10.81 -3.68
N LEU A 186 38.80 -11.56 -2.65
CA LEU A 186 39.49 -12.76 -2.19
C LEU A 186 39.34 -13.89 -3.20
N ALA A 187 40.46 -14.58 -3.49
CA ALA A 187 40.37 -15.86 -4.19
C ALA A 187 39.68 -16.87 -3.26
N PHE A 188 38.69 -17.60 -3.79
CA PHE A 188 37.99 -18.64 -3.05
C PHE A 188 37.56 -19.78 -3.96
N LYS A 189 37.32 -20.91 -3.34
CA LYS A 189 36.56 -22.03 -3.89
C LYS A 189 35.46 -22.37 -2.90
N GLY A 190 34.31 -22.74 -3.40
CA GLY A 190 33.19 -23.05 -2.52
C GLY A 190 32.14 -23.91 -3.20
N THR A 191 31.28 -24.45 -2.36
CA THR A 191 30.09 -25.20 -2.78
C THR A 191 28.86 -24.45 -2.28
N ALA A 192 27.96 -24.09 -3.18
CA ALA A 192 26.65 -23.60 -2.83
C ALA A 192 25.65 -24.77 -2.85
N THR A 193 24.92 -24.96 -1.77
CA THR A 193 23.81 -25.92 -1.66
C THR A 193 22.51 -25.15 -1.61
N VAL A 194 21.60 -25.41 -2.54
CA VAL A 194 20.27 -24.81 -2.54
C VAL A 194 19.24 -25.88 -2.21
N THR A 195 18.38 -25.59 -1.25
CA THR A 195 17.29 -26.47 -0.82
C THR A 195 15.94 -25.75 -1.00
N LEU A 196 15.06 -26.37 -1.77
CA LEU A 196 13.66 -25.91 -1.90
C LEU A 196 12.82 -26.60 -0.82
N ARG A 197 12.01 -25.80 -0.12
CA ARG A 197 11.07 -26.29 0.93
C ARG A 197 9.65 -25.90 0.62
N GLY A 198 8.75 -26.81 0.92
CA GLY A 198 7.31 -26.56 0.90
C GLY A 198 6.83 -25.70 2.08
N PRO A 199 5.55 -25.30 2.09
CA PRO A 199 4.96 -24.42 3.12
C PRO A 199 5.11 -24.94 4.55
N ALA A 200 5.12 -26.28 4.73
CA ALA A 200 5.32 -26.93 6.02
C ALA A 200 6.80 -27.15 6.38
N GLY A 201 7.74 -26.55 5.63
CA GLY A 201 9.18 -26.72 5.83
C GLY A 201 9.75 -28.04 5.29
N THR A 202 8.95 -28.89 4.65
CA THR A 202 9.38 -30.17 4.05
C THR A 202 10.33 -29.92 2.90
N VAL A 203 11.44 -30.68 2.84
CA VAL A 203 12.39 -30.61 1.71
C VAL A 203 11.73 -31.21 0.47
N LEU A 204 11.64 -30.42 -0.59
CA LEU A 204 11.14 -30.84 -1.90
C LEU A 204 12.27 -31.32 -2.79
N ALA A 205 13.37 -30.58 -2.82
CA ALA A 205 14.56 -30.87 -3.61
C ALA A 205 15.78 -30.17 -3.03
N SER A 206 16.98 -30.70 -3.30
CA SER A 206 18.24 -30.05 -2.99
C SER A 206 19.23 -30.28 -4.12
N ALA A 207 19.99 -29.24 -4.47
CA ALA A 207 21.02 -29.29 -5.50
C ALA A 207 22.28 -28.56 -5.04
N ARG A 208 23.44 -28.90 -5.64
CA ARG A 208 24.74 -28.29 -5.33
C ARG A 208 25.40 -27.78 -6.58
N GLY A 209 26.10 -26.65 -6.45
CA GLY A 209 26.92 -26.07 -7.48
C GLY A 209 28.31 -25.68 -6.92
N GLU A 210 29.38 -26.06 -7.61
CA GLU A 210 30.73 -25.59 -7.29
C GLU A 210 30.92 -24.19 -7.84
N THR A 211 31.62 -23.33 -7.08
CA THR A 211 31.81 -21.94 -7.47
C THR A 211 33.20 -21.43 -7.07
N SER A 212 33.73 -20.53 -7.88
CA SER A 212 34.88 -19.67 -7.59
C SER A 212 34.70 -18.28 -8.21
N GLY A 213 33.49 -17.99 -8.70
CA GLY A 213 33.13 -16.75 -9.39
C GLY A 213 32.07 -15.94 -8.62
N GLU A 214 31.49 -14.98 -9.30
CA GLU A 214 30.53 -14.02 -8.72
C GLU A 214 29.13 -14.61 -8.47
N SER A 215 28.80 -15.73 -9.08
CA SER A 215 27.50 -16.40 -8.92
C SER A 215 27.56 -17.89 -9.21
N VAL A 216 26.53 -18.60 -8.80
CA VAL A 216 26.26 -19.98 -9.20
C VAL A 216 24.77 -20.14 -9.49
N THR A 217 24.47 -20.98 -10.49
CA THR A 217 23.09 -21.32 -10.86
C THR A 217 22.88 -22.81 -10.68
N VAL A 218 21.77 -23.18 -10.03
CA VAL A 218 21.30 -24.57 -9.93
C VAL A 218 19.88 -24.68 -10.47
N THR A 219 19.56 -25.81 -11.10
CA THR A 219 18.25 -26.03 -11.66
C THR A 219 17.59 -27.26 -11.04
N PHE A 220 16.33 -27.15 -10.73
CA PHE A 220 15.47 -28.20 -10.25
C PHE A 220 14.46 -28.54 -11.36
N ASP A 221 14.67 -29.67 -11.98
CA ASP A 221 13.74 -30.21 -12.97
C ASP A 221 12.76 -31.20 -12.33
N ARG A 222 11.57 -31.31 -12.90
CA ARG A 222 10.57 -32.33 -12.55
C ARG A 222 10.10 -32.24 -11.10
N LEU A 223 9.86 -31.03 -10.58
CA LEU A 223 9.21 -30.81 -9.29
C LEU A 223 7.74 -31.25 -9.37
N ALA A 224 7.39 -32.29 -8.60
CA ALA A 224 6.04 -32.81 -8.49
C ALA A 224 5.33 -32.23 -7.27
N ASP A 225 4.00 -32.33 -7.24
CA ASP A 225 3.14 -31.94 -6.11
C ASP A 225 3.30 -30.47 -5.69
N ILE A 226 3.58 -29.60 -6.65
CA ILE A 226 3.70 -28.16 -6.45
C ILE A 226 2.33 -27.50 -6.65
N SER A 227 1.81 -26.90 -5.58
CA SER A 227 0.62 -26.05 -5.62
C SER A 227 0.96 -24.67 -6.21
N LEU A 228 0.08 -24.14 -7.05
CA LEU A 228 0.25 -22.80 -7.59
C LEU A 228 -0.08 -21.75 -6.53
N TRP A 229 0.64 -20.63 -6.58
CA TRP A 229 0.25 -19.40 -5.89
C TRP A 229 -0.93 -18.77 -6.64
N ASP A 230 -2.01 -18.47 -5.91
CA ASP A 230 -3.23 -17.87 -6.46
C ASP A 230 -3.86 -16.94 -5.42
N LEU A 231 -4.87 -16.15 -5.80
CA LEU A 231 -5.56 -15.20 -4.95
C LEU A 231 -6.19 -15.84 -3.70
N ASP A 232 -6.76 -17.05 -3.86
CA ASP A 232 -7.49 -17.75 -2.83
C ASP A 232 -6.67 -18.91 -2.20
N ASN A 233 -5.52 -19.21 -2.81
CA ASN A 233 -4.57 -20.21 -2.34
C ASN A 233 -3.13 -19.71 -2.50
N PRO A 234 -2.71 -18.70 -1.73
CA PRO A 234 -1.40 -18.04 -1.86
C PRO A 234 -0.27 -18.88 -1.27
N VAL A 235 0.04 -19.99 -1.92
CA VAL A 235 1.06 -20.94 -1.44
C VAL A 235 2.45 -20.38 -1.70
N VAL A 236 3.20 -20.14 -0.63
CA VAL A 236 4.58 -19.64 -0.64
C VAL A 236 5.53 -20.77 -0.27
N TYR A 237 6.58 -20.92 -1.06
CA TYR A 237 7.70 -21.84 -0.88
C TYR A 237 8.94 -21.08 -0.38
N THR A 238 9.96 -21.81 0.02
CA THR A 238 11.22 -21.25 0.49
C THR A 238 12.39 -21.83 -0.30
N ALA A 239 13.29 -20.97 -0.75
CA ALA A 239 14.60 -21.35 -1.26
C ALA A 239 15.66 -20.95 -0.23
N GLU A 240 16.35 -21.94 0.33
CA GLU A 240 17.44 -21.78 1.28
C GLU A 240 18.77 -22.08 0.58
N ALA A 241 19.66 -21.11 0.53
CA ALA A 241 21.00 -21.27 -0.04
C ALA A 241 22.05 -21.23 1.06
N GLU A 242 22.92 -22.22 1.07
CA GLU A 242 24.09 -22.32 1.95
C GLU A 242 25.36 -22.28 1.09
N LEU A 243 26.28 -21.40 1.42
CA LEU A 243 27.60 -21.30 0.81
C LEU A 243 28.65 -21.76 1.79
N ALA A 244 29.43 -22.78 1.43
CA ALA A 244 30.60 -23.23 2.17
C ALA A 244 31.87 -22.95 1.36
N THR A 245 32.81 -22.18 1.94
CA THR A 245 34.13 -21.85 1.36
C THR A 245 35.22 -22.06 2.37
N GLU A 246 36.48 -22.05 1.93
CA GLU A 246 37.64 -22.00 2.84
C GLU A 246 37.72 -20.68 3.64
N ARG A 247 36.91 -19.66 3.27
CA ARG A 247 36.83 -18.36 3.95
C ARG A 247 35.67 -18.28 4.96
N GLY A 248 34.94 -19.38 5.14
CA GLY A 248 33.80 -19.47 6.04
C GLY A 248 32.53 -19.94 5.35
N ALA A 249 31.44 -20.01 6.13
CA ALA A 249 30.12 -20.40 5.65
C ALA A 249 29.12 -19.25 5.79
N ASP A 250 28.18 -19.19 4.87
CA ASP A 250 27.09 -18.22 4.85
C ASP A 250 25.78 -18.89 4.45
N ASN A 251 24.66 -18.26 4.77
CA ASN A 251 23.34 -18.73 4.36
C ASN A 251 22.41 -17.54 4.10
N LEU A 252 21.51 -17.72 3.15
CA LEU A 252 20.44 -16.78 2.85
C LEU A 252 19.19 -17.56 2.46
N THR A 253 18.04 -17.01 2.82
CA THR A 253 16.74 -17.61 2.53
C THR A 253 15.87 -16.57 1.82
N THR A 254 15.11 -17.01 0.82
CA THR A 254 14.08 -16.21 0.15
C THR A 254 12.79 -17.01 -0.02
N THR A 255 11.69 -16.32 -0.16
CA THR A 255 10.40 -16.92 -0.50
C THR A 255 10.16 -16.88 -2.01
N LEU A 256 9.29 -17.73 -2.51
CA LEU A 256 8.85 -17.79 -3.91
C LEU A 256 7.47 -18.38 -4.03
N GLY A 257 6.81 -18.16 -5.16
CA GLY A 257 5.57 -18.82 -5.53
C GLY A 257 5.60 -19.29 -6.98
N PHE A 258 4.92 -20.41 -7.25
CA PHE A 258 4.78 -20.92 -8.62
C PHE A 258 3.48 -20.36 -9.22
N ARG A 259 3.58 -19.45 -10.18
CA ARG A 259 2.44 -18.87 -10.89
C ARG A 259 2.82 -18.40 -12.28
N THR A 260 1.82 -18.26 -13.15
CA THR A 260 1.93 -17.46 -14.37
C THR A 260 1.02 -16.25 -14.27
N ALA A 261 1.50 -15.08 -14.69
CA ALA A 261 0.73 -13.85 -14.76
C ALA A 261 1.03 -13.19 -16.09
N THR A 262 0.01 -13.03 -16.94
CA THR A 262 0.22 -12.59 -18.32
C THR A 262 -0.86 -11.60 -18.75
N PHE A 263 -0.46 -10.42 -19.16
CA PHE A 263 -1.32 -9.45 -19.83
C PHE A 263 -1.35 -9.74 -21.34
N THR A 264 -2.54 -9.76 -21.88
CA THR A 264 -2.78 -9.99 -23.31
C THR A 264 -3.73 -8.91 -23.87
N ALA A 265 -3.88 -8.82 -25.17
CA ALA A 265 -4.88 -7.96 -25.80
C ALA A 265 -6.33 -8.33 -25.44
N GLU A 266 -6.54 -9.51 -24.87
CA GLU A 266 -7.85 -10.03 -24.45
C GLU A 266 -8.06 -9.99 -22.93
N GLY A 267 -7.20 -9.27 -22.20
CA GLY A 267 -7.23 -9.12 -20.77
C GLY A 267 -6.09 -9.85 -20.03
N PHE A 268 -6.20 -9.94 -18.71
CA PHE A 268 -5.20 -10.54 -17.83
C PHE A 268 -5.50 -12.01 -17.52
N LEU A 269 -4.44 -12.81 -17.47
CA LEU A 269 -4.48 -14.24 -17.14
C LEU A 269 -3.63 -14.52 -15.89
N LEU A 270 -4.22 -15.10 -14.86
CA LEU A 270 -3.52 -15.69 -13.72
C LEU A 270 -3.64 -17.22 -13.82
N ASN A 271 -2.51 -17.91 -13.86
CA ASN A 271 -2.47 -19.36 -13.99
C ASN A 271 -3.31 -19.90 -15.18
N GLY A 272 -3.29 -19.17 -16.30
CA GLY A 272 -4.06 -19.50 -17.52
C GLY A 272 -5.56 -19.20 -17.44
N ARG A 273 -6.07 -18.70 -16.31
CA ARG A 273 -7.49 -18.32 -16.15
C ARG A 273 -7.65 -16.80 -16.32
N LYS A 274 -8.67 -16.37 -17.07
CA LYS A 274 -9.00 -14.94 -17.16
C LYS A 274 -9.41 -14.40 -15.79
N LEU A 275 -8.84 -13.24 -15.46
CA LEU A 275 -9.13 -12.51 -14.24
C LEU A 275 -9.30 -11.03 -14.57
N LYS A 276 -10.41 -10.43 -14.14
CA LYS A 276 -10.57 -8.98 -14.19
C LYS A 276 -9.89 -8.36 -12.96
N LEU A 277 -8.92 -7.49 -13.18
CA LEU A 277 -8.23 -6.79 -12.10
C LEU A 277 -9.11 -5.64 -11.58
N CYS A 278 -9.37 -5.64 -10.28
CA CYS A 278 -10.15 -4.62 -9.60
C CYS A 278 -9.44 -4.23 -8.31
N GLY A 279 -9.01 -2.99 -8.20
CA GLY A 279 -8.19 -2.57 -7.08
C GLY A 279 -8.10 -1.07 -6.89
N LEU A 280 -7.17 -0.67 -6.04
CA LEU A 280 -6.93 0.71 -5.67
C LEU A 280 -5.43 1.00 -5.59
N ASN A 281 -5.08 2.27 -5.83
CA ASN A 281 -3.75 2.79 -5.59
C ASN A 281 -3.52 3.00 -4.09
N ARG A 282 -2.29 2.81 -3.63
CA ARG A 282 -1.90 3.01 -2.24
C ARG A 282 -0.64 3.86 -2.11
N HIS A 283 -0.73 4.97 -1.39
CA HIS A 283 0.44 5.60 -0.76
C HIS A 283 0.82 4.87 0.54
N GLN A 284 2.08 5.00 1.02
CA GLN A 284 2.49 4.40 2.29
C GLN A 284 2.46 5.40 3.46
N ALA A 285 1.65 6.45 3.35
CA ALA A 285 1.59 7.53 4.33
C ALA A 285 0.59 7.22 5.47
N PHE A 286 0.95 7.68 6.68
CA PHE A 286 0.15 7.62 7.89
C PHE A 286 0.09 8.99 8.56
N PRO A 287 -1.04 9.38 9.17
CA PRO A 287 -1.14 10.64 9.90
C PRO A 287 -0.01 10.82 10.90
N TYR A 288 0.48 12.04 11.03
CA TYR A 288 1.53 12.52 11.93
C TYR A 288 2.94 12.06 11.56
N VAL A 289 3.17 10.78 11.28
CA VAL A 289 4.50 10.18 11.10
C VAL A 289 4.89 9.91 9.65
N GLY A 290 4.03 10.24 8.71
CA GLY A 290 4.31 10.04 7.28
C GLY A 290 4.61 8.57 6.96
N TYR A 291 5.81 8.30 6.46
CA TYR A 291 6.23 6.94 6.07
C TYR A 291 6.78 6.09 7.23
N ALA A 292 7.09 6.73 8.38
CA ALA A 292 7.75 6.06 9.51
C ALA A 292 6.77 5.21 10.32
N MET A 293 6.35 4.08 9.76
CA MET A 293 5.40 3.18 10.38
C MET A 293 5.91 1.73 10.36
N GLY A 294 5.69 1.04 11.49
CA GLY A 294 6.14 -0.33 11.70
C GLY A 294 5.42 -1.39 10.84
N ARG A 295 5.88 -2.62 10.98
CA ARG A 295 5.47 -3.79 10.21
C ARG A 295 3.97 -4.02 10.20
N SER A 296 3.33 -4.12 11.38
CA SER A 296 1.90 -4.50 11.44
C SER A 296 0.98 -3.51 10.77
N ALA A 297 1.29 -2.20 10.79
CA ALA A 297 0.50 -1.22 10.06
C ALA A 297 0.62 -1.37 8.54
N GLN A 298 1.81 -1.75 8.03
CA GLN A 298 2.02 -2.04 6.62
C GLN A 298 1.25 -3.31 6.20
N GLU A 299 1.35 -4.38 7.00
CA GLU A 299 0.61 -5.63 6.79
C GLU A 299 -0.90 -5.38 6.84
N ARG A 300 -1.36 -4.52 7.77
CA ARG A 300 -2.79 -4.19 7.93
C ARG A 300 -3.37 -3.47 6.70
N ASP A 301 -2.63 -2.60 6.04
CA ASP A 301 -3.10 -1.96 4.81
C ASP A 301 -3.33 -3.00 3.68
N ALA A 302 -2.47 -4.03 3.57
CA ALA A 302 -2.69 -5.14 2.64
C ALA A 302 -3.94 -5.97 3.01
N GLU A 303 -4.15 -6.24 4.31
CA GLU A 303 -5.35 -6.91 4.82
C GLU A 303 -6.63 -6.12 4.49
N ILE A 304 -6.62 -4.81 4.71
CA ILE A 304 -7.76 -3.94 4.39
C ILE A 304 -8.05 -3.99 2.88
N MET A 305 -7.02 -3.88 2.04
CA MET A 305 -7.16 -3.96 0.58
C MET A 305 -7.80 -5.28 0.15
N LYS A 306 -7.27 -6.41 0.64
CA LYS A 306 -7.72 -7.75 0.25
C LYS A 306 -9.04 -8.15 0.91
N ARG A 307 -9.19 -7.94 2.23
CA ARG A 307 -10.28 -8.55 3.00
C ARG A 307 -11.44 -7.60 3.26
N VAL A 308 -11.19 -6.30 3.42
CA VAL A 308 -12.26 -5.33 3.67
C VAL A 308 -12.79 -4.76 2.35
N LEU A 309 -11.87 -4.34 1.46
CA LEU A 309 -12.22 -3.77 0.15
C LEU A 309 -12.44 -4.83 -0.93
N LYS A 310 -12.06 -6.09 -0.67
CA LYS A 310 -12.17 -7.22 -1.61
C LYS A 310 -11.47 -6.99 -2.95
N CYS A 311 -10.46 -6.15 -2.95
CA CYS A 311 -9.60 -5.92 -4.11
C CYS A 311 -8.70 -7.12 -4.38
N ASN A 312 -8.39 -7.36 -5.66
CA ASN A 312 -7.46 -8.41 -6.06
C ASN A 312 -6.10 -7.87 -6.52
N ILE A 313 -5.96 -6.56 -6.69
CA ILE A 313 -4.72 -5.87 -7.05
C ILE A 313 -4.58 -4.56 -6.28
N VAL A 314 -3.34 -4.20 -5.99
CA VAL A 314 -2.93 -2.87 -5.51
C VAL A 314 -1.81 -2.33 -6.40
N ARG A 315 -1.83 -1.03 -6.71
CA ARG A 315 -0.68 -0.34 -7.28
C ARG A 315 0.02 0.45 -6.19
N THR A 316 1.33 0.26 -6.09
CA THR A 316 2.19 0.94 -5.10
C THR A 316 2.61 2.32 -5.60
N SER A 317 1.65 3.21 -5.73
CA SER A 317 1.85 4.57 -6.26
C SER A 317 2.65 5.43 -5.28
N HIS A 318 3.69 6.12 -5.68
CA HIS A 318 4.43 6.08 -6.95
C HIS A 318 5.90 5.78 -6.65
N TYR A 319 6.17 4.66 -5.96
CA TYR A 319 7.50 4.26 -5.46
C TYR A 319 7.48 2.86 -4.86
N PRO A 320 8.65 2.20 -4.75
CA PRO A 320 8.78 0.91 -4.06
C PRO A 320 8.39 1.03 -2.58
N GLN A 321 7.42 0.22 -2.16
CA GLN A 321 6.89 0.27 -0.80
C GLN A 321 7.62 -0.67 0.16
N SER A 322 7.18 -0.69 1.43
CA SER A 322 7.77 -1.49 2.49
C SER A 322 7.79 -2.98 2.14
N LYS A 323 8.90 -3.67 2.41
CA LYS A 323 8.99 -5.14 2.26
C LYS A 323 7.92 -5.88 3.06
N TRP A 324 7.54 -5.36 4.24
CA TRP A 324 6.50 -5.95 5.07
C TRP A 324 5.13 -5.97 4.40
N PHE A 325 4.84 -4.93 3.60
CA PHE A 325 3.63 -4.87 2.79
C PHE A 325 3.67 -5.92 1.67
N LEU A 326 4.78 -6.02 0.93
CA LEU A 326 4.94 -6.95 -0.19
C LEU A 326 4.95 -8.41 0.28
N ASP A 327 5.72 -8.72 1.34
CA ASP A 327 5.73 -10.04 1.98
C ASP A 327 4.31 -10.47 2.42
N HIS A 328 3.50 -9.50 2.89
CA HIS A 328 2.14 -9.81 3.30
C HIS A 328 1.22 -10.02 2.10
N CYS A 329 1.37 -9.24 1.02
CA CYS A 329 0.66 -9.46 -0.25
C CYS A 329 0.89 -10.88 -0.78
N ASP A 330 2.13 -11.39 -0.69
CA ASP A 330 2.44 -12.78 -1.06
C ASP A 330 1.66 -13.79 -0.23
N ARG A 331 1.55 -13.57 1.09
CA ARG A 331 0.89 -14.48 2.03
C ARG A 331 -0.62 -14.48 1.93
N ILE A 332 -1.23 -13.38 1.52
CA ILE A 332 -2.70 -13.24 1.49
C ILE A 332 -3.30 -13.31 0.08
N GLY A 333 -2.47 -13.40 -0.97
CA GLY A 333 -2.93 -13.47 -2.36
C GLY A 333 -3.45 -12.13 -2.88
N LEU A 334 -2.69 -11.06 -2.69
CA LEU A 334 -2.98 -9.75 -3.26
C LEU A 334 -1.97 -9.42 -4.35
N LEU A 335 -2.43 -9.23 -5.60
CA LEU A 335 -1.57 -8.86 -6.71
C LEU A 335 -1.03 -7.44 -6.56
N VAL A 336 0.19 -7.22 -7.05
CA VAL A 336 0.88 -5.92 -6.93
C VAL A 336 1.37 -5.45 -8.29
N PHE A 337 1.10 -4.19 -8.59
CA PHE A 337 1.79 -3.40 -9.60
C PHE A 337 2.80 -2.51 -8.87
N GLU A 338 4.09 -2.80 -8.98
CA GLU A 338 5.14 -2.02 -8.34
C GLU A 338 5.88 -1.14 -9.35
N GLU A 339 6.22 0.09 -8.96
CA GLU A 339 6.79 1.09 -9.85
C GLU A 339 7.94 1.89 -9.23
N ILE A 340 8.80 2.45 -10.11
CA ILE A 340 9.90 3.33 -9.75
C ILE A 340 9.41 4.71 -9.27
N PRO A 341 10.21 5.43 -8.42
CA PRO A 341 9.84 6.75 -7.93
C PRO A 341 9.75 7.80 -9.04
N GLY A 342 8.67 8.58 -9.04
CA GLY A 342 8.51 9.73 -9.91
C GLY A 342 7.06 10.12 -10.19
N TRP A 343 6.85 11.41 -10.50
CA TRP A 343 5.55 11.97 -10.87
C TRP A 343 5.74 13.10 -11.88
N GLN A 344 5.27 12.92 -13.12
CA GLN A 344 5.30 13.80 -14.29
C GLN A 344 6.69 14.28 -14.75
N HIS A 345 7.59 14.64 -13.84
CA HIS A 345 8.89 15.22 -14.18
C HIS A 345 9.88 14.15 -14.66
N ILE A 346 10.61 14.49 -15.74
CA ILE A 346 11.81 13.78 -16.19
C ILE A 346 12.96 14.77 -16.12
N GLY A 347 13.94 14.49 -15.26
CA GLY A 347 15.09 15.34 -15.07
C GLY A 347 16.18 15.16 -16.14
N GLY A 348 17.33 15.81 -15.91
CA GLY A 348 18.53 15.68 -16.75
C GLY A 348 19.22 14.33 -16.62
N GLU A 349 20.41 14.21 -17.18
CA GLU A 349 21.16 12.94 -17.25
C GLU A 349 21.40 12.30 -15.88
N GLU A 350 21.80 13.06 -14.86
CA GLU A 350 22.05 12.52 -13.50
C GLU A 350 20.76 11.97 -12.88
N TRP A 351 19.66 12.68 -13.01
CA TRP A 351 18.35 12.24 -12.56
C TRP A 351 17.90 10.96 -13.26
N GLN A 352 18.06 10.88 -14.60
CA GLN A 352 17.72 9.69 -15.39
C GLN A 352 18.58 8.48 -14.99
N GLN A 353 19.88 8.69 -14.76
CA GLN A 353 20.79 7.65 -14.29
C GLN A 353 20.38 7.14 -12.90
N GLU A 354 19.93 8.02 -11.98
CA GLU A 354 19.42 7.59 -10.68
C GLU A 354 18.11 6.80 -10.85
N SER A 355 17.21 7.23 -11.71
CA SER A 355 15.99 6.52 -12.02
C SER A 355 16.26 5.11 -12.61
N ILE A 356 17.24 4.98 -13.50
CA ILE A 356 17.68 3.68 -14.02
C ILE A 356 18.27 2.79 -12.89
N ARG A 357 19.04 3.38 -11.96
CA ARG A 357 19.49 2.65 -10.75
C ARG A 357 18.31 2.20 -9.89
N ASN A 358 17.25 3.00 -9.79
CA ASN A 358 16.04 2.65 -9.05
C ASN A 358 15.30 1.48 -9.68
N VAL A 359 15.25 1.37 -11.03
CA VAL A 359 14.74 0.17 -11.71
C VAL A 359 15.50 -1.08 -11.25
N ARG A 360 16.84 -1.02 -11.24
CA ARG A 360 17.69 -2.15 -10.81
C ARG A 360 17.44 -2.50 -9.34
N ARG A 361 17.50 -1.53 -8.44
CA ARG A 361 17.33 -1.73 -6.99
C ARG A 361 15.95 -2.30 -6.65
N MET A 362 14.91 -1.78 -7.27
CA MET A 362 13.54 -2.27 -7.09
C MET A 362 13.43 -3.74 -7.52
N ILE A 363 13.84 -4.06 -8.73
CA ILE A 363 13.71 -5.42 -9.28
C ILE A 363 14.59 -6.42 -8.51
N GLU A 364 15.86 -6.09 -8.23
CA GLU A 364 16.77 -6.98 -7.49
C GLU A 364 16.34 -7.20 -6.04
N ARG A 365 15.63 -6.26 -5.43
CA ARG A 365 15.02 -6.42 -4.11
C ARG A 365 13.82 -7.38 -4.16
N ASP A 366 12.96 -7.26 -5.19
CA ASP A 366 11.59 -7.78 -5.13
C ASP A 366 11.26 -8.87 -6.17
N TRP A 367 12.21 -9.31 -7.00
CA TRP A 367 11.99 -10.29 -8.09
C TRP A 367 11.41 -11.64 -7.67
N ASN A 368 11.51 -12.02 -6.38
CA ASN A 368 11.00 -13.30 -5.89
C ASN A 368 9.54 -13.23 -5.38
N HIS A 369 8.95 -12.03 -5.26
CA HIS A 369 7.57 -11.88 -4.80
C HIS A 369 6.55 -12.39 -5.84
N PRO A 370 5.80 -13.47 -5.58
CA PRO A 370 4.80 -13.95 -6.52
C PRO A 370 3.62 -12.98 -6.70
N SER A 371 3.36 -12.12 -5.73
CA SER A 371 2.30 -11.10 -5.79
C SER A 371 2.57 -10.03 -6.86
N ILE A 372 3.84 -9.67 -7.10
CA ILE A 372 4.19 -8.68 -8.12
C ILE A 372 4.01 -9.29 -9.52
N ILE A 373 3.17 -8.68 -10.35
CA ILE A 373 2.81 -9.18 -11.67
C ILE A 373 3.27 -8.28 -12.82
N ILE A 374 3.68 -7.05 -12.53
CA ILE A 374 4.10 -6.06 -13.53
C ILE A 374 5.10 -5.09 -12.89
N TRP A 375 6.14 -4.71 -13.63
CA TRP A 375 7.11 -3.70 -13.24
C TRP A 375 6.78 -2.35 -13.89
N GLY A 376 6.51 -1.33 -13.10
CA GLY A 376 6.34 0.05 -13.53
C GLY A 376 7.70 0.73 -13.75
N VAL A 377 8.09 0.89 -15.00
CA VAL A 377 9.43 1.38 -15.38
C VAL A 377 9.40 2.71 -16.14
N ARG A 378 8.24 3.34 -16.15
CA ARG A 378 8.01 4.70 -16.65
C ARG A 378 7.50 5.56 -15.50
N ILE A 379 7.97 6.79 -15.44
CA ILE A 379 7.52 7.80 -14.46
C ILE A 379 6.02 8.05 -14.62
N ASN A 380 5.29 8.01 -13.50
CA ASN A 380 3.85 8.28 -13.50
C ASN A 380 3.52 9.58 -14.22
N GLU A 381 2.56 9.53 -15.16
CA GLU A 381 2.03 10.69 -15.90
C GLU A 381 3.09 11.57 -16.59
N SER A 382 4.21 11.02 -16.96
CA SER A 382 5.24 11.76 -17.67
C SER A 382 4.96 11.87 -19.17
N GLN A 383 5.62 12.84 -19.81
CA GLN A 383 5.72 12.90 -21.28
C GLN A 383 6.55 11.73 -21.81
N ASP A 384 6.50 11.50 -23.12
CA ASP A 384 7.35 10.53 -23.79
C ASP A 384 8.83 10.94 -23.73
N SER A 385 9.70 9.97 -23.53
CA SER A 385 11.15 10.11 -23.58
C SER A 385 11.74 8.79 -24.08
N HIS A 386 11.87 8.67 -25.40
CA HIS A 386 12.21 7.42 -26.09
C HIS A 386 13.45 6.74 -25.52
N ASP A 387 14.58 7.45 -25.52
CA ASP A 387 15.86 6.87 -25.12
C ASP A 387 15.87 6.44 -23.65
N PHE A 388 15.29 7.26 -22.78
CA PHE A 388 15.21 6.98 -21.36
C PHE A 388 14.33 5.73 -21.09
N TYR A 389 13.12 5.68 -21.68
CA TYR A 389 12.22 4.56 -21.45
C TYR A 389 12.60 3.29 -22.21
N ALA A 390 13.30 3.40 -23.35
CA ALA A 390 13.91 2.24 -24.01
C ALA A 390 14.94 1.58 -23.08
N GLU A 391 15.75 2.37 -22.37
CA GLU A 391 16.76 1.86 -21.43
C GLU A 391 16.15 1.27 -20.16
N THR A 392 15.15 1.91 -19.53
CA THR A 392 14.49 1.35 -18.33
C THR A 392 13.78 0.03 -18.64
N ASN A 393 13.11 -0.07 -19.77
CA ASN A 393 12.46 -1.30 -20.24
C ASN A 393 13.46 -2.41 -20.57
N ARG A 394 14.56 -2.06 -21.28
CA ARG A 394 15.63 -3.01 -21.59
C ARG A 394 16.20 -3.61 -20.31
N LEU A 395 16.56 -2.76 -19.35
CA LEU A 395 17.12 -3.17 -18.06
C LEU A 395 16.14 -4.07 -17.28
N ALA A 396 14.88 -3.69 -17.21
CA ALA A 396 13.88 -4.48 -16.48
C ALA A 396 13.72 -5.91 -17.09
N ARG A 397 13.63 -6.03 -18.42
CA ARG A 397 13.54 -7.32 -19.11
C ARG A 397 14.82 -8.17 -18.96
N GLU A 398 15.98 -7.53 -18.88
CA GLU A 398 17.25 -8.22 -18.61
C GLU A 398 17.31 -8.75 -17.18
N LEU A 399 16.87 -7.95 -16.21
CA LEU A 399 16.88 -8.33 -14.80
C LEU A 399 15.82 -9.39 -14.49
N ASP A 400 14.61 -9.25 -15.04
CA ASP A 400 13.50 -10.17 -14.82
C ASP A 400 12.66 -10.40 -16.09
N PRO A 401 12.99 -11.43 -16.89
CA PRO A 401 12.23 -11.77 -18.08
C PRO A 401 10.88 -12.47 -17.78
N THR A 402 10.57 -12.73 -16.52
CA THR A 402 9.35 -13.46 -16.10
C THR A 402 8.14 -12.56 -15.92
N ARG A 403 8.34 -11.24 -15.86
CA ARG A 403 7.28 -10.23 -15.70
C ARG A 403 7.29 -9.24 -16.85
N GLN A 404 6.10 -8.80 -17.23
CA GLN A 404 5.90 -7.75 -18.21
C GLN A 404 6.16 -6.38 -17.59
N THR A 405 6.54 -5.41 -18.43
CA THR A 405 6.75 -4.01 -18.05
C THR A 405 5.50 -3.19 -18.33
N GLY A 406 5.27 -2.18 -17.50
CA GLY A 406 4.25 -1.16 -17.66
C GLY A 406 4.80 0.23 -17.37
N GLY A 407 3.99 1.25 -17.59
CA GLY A 407 4.38 2.62 -17.28
C GLY A 407 3.21 3.56 -17.48
N VAL A 408 2.87 4.29 -16.46
CA VAL A 408 1.60 4.99 -16.33
C VAL A 408 1.57 6.29 -17.12
N ARG A 409 0.60 6.41 -18.01
CA ARG A 409 0.36 7.55 -18.90
C ARG A 409 -0.91 8.29 -18.53
N TYR A 410 -0.99 9.57 -18.86
CA TYR A 410 -2.23 10.35 -18.89
C TYR A 410 -2.48 10.97 -20.28
N ILE A 411 -1.45 11.01 -21.14
CA ILE A 411 -1.52 11.50 -22.51
C ILE A 411 -1.95 10.35 -23.46
N THR A 412 -2.78 10.68 -24.43
CA THR A 412 -3.20 9.75 -25.49
C THR A 412 -2.14 9.64 -26.59
N GLU A 413 -2.16 8.53 -27.33
CA GLU A 413 -1.25 8.28 -28.47
C GLU A 413 0.24 8.29 -28.06
N SER A 414 0.53 8.03 -26.78
CA SER A 414 1.88 7.94 -26.24
C SER A 414 2.60 6.69 -26.79
N GLU A 415 3.90 6.80 -26.98
CA GLU A 415 4.73 5.69 -27.47
C GLU A 415 4.62 4.46 -26.56
N MET A 416 4.44 3.28 -27.15
CA MET A 416 4.39 2.00 -26.44
C MET A 416 5.73 1.30 -26.49
N LEU A 417 6.54 1.45 -25.46
CA LEU A 417 7.82 0.74 -25.27
C LEU A 417 7.67 -0.42 -24.28
N GLU A 418 6.73 -0.31 -23.36
CA GLU A 418 6.38 -1.31 -22.37
C GLU A 418 5.55 -2.44 -22.97
N ASP A 419 5.49 -3.58 -22.27
CA ASP A 419 4.70 -4.76 -22.71
C ASP A 419 3.20 -4.55 -22.49
N VAL A 420 2.83 -3.70 -21.53
CA VAL A 420 1.44 -3.38 -21.17
C VAL A 420 1.24 -1.87 -21.26
N TYR A 421 0.26 -1.44 -22.06
CA TYR A 421 -0.13 -0.03 -22.10
C TYR A 421 -0.98 0.28 -20.87
N THR A 422 -0.46 1.10 -19.96
CA THR A 422 -1.15 1.48 -18.72
C THR A 422 -1.52 2.96 -18.75
N MET A 423 -2.79 3.27 -18.38
CA MET A 423 -3.39 4.57 -18.60
C MET A 423 -4.17 5.07 -17.39
N ASN A 424 -3.91 6.31 -16.99
CA ASN A 424 -4.77 7.07 -16.08
C ASN A 424 -5.89 7.70 -16.90
N ASP A 425 -7.12 7.20 -16.74
CA ASP A 425 -8.26 7.64 -17.56
C ASP A 425 -9.27 8.45 -16.75
N PHE A 426 -8.93 9.71 -16.47
CA PHE A 426 -9.72 10.67 -15.70
C PHE A 426 -10.73 11.44 -16.56
N ILE A 427 -11.53 10.76 -17.36
CA ILE A 427 -12.47 11.45 -18.25
C ILE A 427 -13.85 11.67 -17.64
N LEU A 428 -14.28 10.81 -16.72
CA LEU A 428 -15.54 10.97 -16.02
C LEU A 428 -15.46 12.20 -15.09
N GLY A 429 -16.32 13.20 -15.32
CA GLY A 429 -16.27 14.48 -14.64
C GLY A 429 -15.76 15.63 -15.52
N ASN A 430 -15.09 15.34 -16.63
CA ASN A 430 -14.65 16.38 -17.57
C ASN A 430 -15.80 17.13 -18.25
N GLU A 431 -17.02 16.60 -18.19
CA GLU A 431 -18.25 17.26 -18.63
C GLU A 431 -18.56 18.55 -17.88
N GLU A 432 -17.97 18.76 -16.69
CA GLU A 432 -18.11 19.96 -15.87
C GLU A 432 -17.11 21.07 -16.26
N LEU A 433 -16.09 20.74 -17.07
CA LEU A 433 -15.11 21.73 -17.50
C LEU A 433 -15.69 22.70 -18.54
N PRO A 434 -15.32 24.01 -18.49
CA PRO A 434 -15.72 24.98 -19.50
C PRO A 434 -15.31 24.52 -20.91
N GLY A 435 -16.28 24.39 -21.82
CA GLY A 435 -16.05 23.90 -23.17
C GLY A 435 -16.03 22.37 -23.34
N ALA A 436 -16.10 21.60 -22.26
CA ALA A 436 -16.31 20.16 -22.32
C ALA A 436 -17.77 19.89 -22.64
N ASN A 437 -18.10 19.70 -23.90
CA ASN A 437 -19.46 19.41 -24.36
C ASN A 437 -19.55 17.97 -24.85
N ARG A 438 -19.37 17.01 -23.93
CA ARG A 438 -19.42 15.57 -24.25
C ARG A 438 -20.39 14.83 -23.32
N PRO A 439 -20.98 13.73 -23.81
CA PRO A 439 -21.77 12.84 -22.96
C PRO A 439 -20.94 12.32 -21.77
N ARG A 440 -21.61 12.02 -20.66
CA ARG A 440 -21.00 11.33 -19.53
C ARG A 440 -20.45 9.97 -19.97
N THR A 441 -19.16 9.82 -19.97
CA THR A 441 -18.46 8.62 -20.46
C THR A 441 -17.49 8.16 -19.36
N PRO A 442 -17.62 6.92 -18.86
CA PRO A 442 -16.78 6.45 -17.75
C PRO A 442 -15.33 6.19 -18.14
N LEU A 443 -15.09 5.62 -19.33
CA LEU A 443 -13.76 5.33 -19.89
C LEU A 443 -13.75 5.62 -21.38
N ARG A 444 -12.60 5.97 -21.93
CA ARG A 444 -12.37 6.06 -23.37
C ARG A 444 -12.14 4.67 -23.95
N PRO A 445 -12.51 4.42 -25.22
CA PRO A 445 -12.07 3.24 -25.94
C PRO A 445 -10.53 3.11 -25.95
N GLN A 446 -10.02 1.89 -25.86
CA GLN A 446 -8.57 1.64 -25.84
C GLN A 446 -7.84 2.27 -27.02
N GLN A 447 -8.42 2.18 -28.24
CA GLN A 447 -7.82 2.72 -29.46
C GLN A 447 -7.72 4.25 -29.45
N GLU A 448 -8.65 4.95 -28.78
CA GLU A 448 -8.57 6.41 -28.57
C GLU A 448 -7.40 6.78 -27.65
N ASN A 449 -7.16 6.00 -26.60
CA ASN A 449 -6.06 6.23 -25.68
C ASN A 449 -4.70 5.87 -26.29
N THR A 450 -4.63 4.76 -27.00
CA THR A 450 -3.36 4.22 -27.52
C THR A 450 -2.95 4.80 -28.88
N GLY A 451 -3.91 5.28 -29.67
CA GLY A 451 -3.69 5.63 -31.09
C GLY A 451 -3.44 4.44 -32.01
N LEU A 452 -3.54 3.21 -31.49
CA LEU A 452 -3.26 1.99 -32.24
C LEU A 452 -4.52 1.45 -32.90
N SER A 453 -4.36 0.84 -34.08
CA SER A 453 -5.47 0.26 -34.84
C SER A 453 -5.90 -1.13 -34.36
N LYS A 454 -5.20 -1.71 -33.40
CA LYS A 454 -5.48 -3.01 -32.80
C LYS A 454 -5.37 -2.95 -31.28
N ASP A 455 -6.07 -3.83 -30.58
CA ASP A 455 -5.95 -3.99 -29.16
C ASP A 455 -4.55 -4.49 -28.76
N VAL A 456 -4.07 -4.00 -27.63
CA VAL A 456 -2.81 -4.38 -26.99
C VAL A 456 -3.09 -4.75 -25.53
N PRO A 457 -2.16 -5.38 -24.80
CA PRO A 457 -2.30 -5.54 -23.36
C PRO A 457 -2.52 -4.17 -22.70
N TYR A 458 -3.66 -4.02 -21.98
CA TYR A 458 -4.13 -2.71 -21.53
C TYR A 458 -4.70 -2.75 -20.12
N LEU A 459 -4.32 -1.76 -19.28
CA LEU A 459 -4.76 -1.64 -17.91
C LEU A 459 -5.07 -0.17 -17.57
N ILE A 460 -6.23 0.10 -16.98
CA ILE A 460 -6.54 1.40 -16.37
C ILE A 460 -5.89 1.45 -14.99
N THR A 461 -4.99 2.41 -14.80
CA THR A 461 -4.16 2.52 -13.58
C THR A 461 -4.64 3.57 -12.60
N GLU A 462 -5.42 4.54 -13.05
CA GLU A 462 -6.11 5.49 -12.18
C GLU A 462 -7.42 5.98 -12.81
N PHE A 463 -8.40 6.23 -11.95
CA PHE A 463 -9.66 6.93 -12.27
C PHE A 463 -10.25 7.52 -10.98
N GLY A 464 -11.13 8.50 -11.09
CA GLY A 464 -11.78 9.14 -9.94
C GLY A 464 -10.90 10.19 -9.27
N GLY A 465 -10.63 10.05 -7.99
CA GLY A 465 -9.70 10.87 -7.21
C GLY A 465 -9.98 12.37 -7.27
N HIS A 466 -9.02 13.11 -7.80
CA HIS A 466 -9.07 14.57 -7.90
C HIS A 466 -10.23 15.10 -8.75
N MET A 467 -10.82 14.27 -9.61
CA MET A 467 -12.00 14.67 -10.39
C MET A 467 -13.25 14.84 -9.52
N TYR A 468 -13.29 14.19 -8.36
CA TYR A 468 -14.43 14.31 -7.44
C TYR A 468 -14.03 14.06 -5.98
N PRO A 469 -13.21 14.95 -5.37
CA PRO A 469 -12.81 14.81 -3.97
C PRO A 469 -14.02 14.71 -3.07
N THR A 470 -14.03 13.72 -2.16
CA THR A 470 -15.19 13.47 -1.30
C THR A 470 -14.73 13.16 0.12
N LYS A 471 -15.22 13.97 1.07
CA LYS A 471 -14.95 13.80 2.51
C LYS A 471 -15.95 12.82 3.12
N ILE A 472 -15.54 12.12 4.17
CA ILE A 472 -16.41 11.18 4.90
C ILE A 472 -17.63 11.86 5.55
N TYR A 473 -17.57 13.19 5.70
CA TYR A 473 -18.62 14.07 6.26
C TYR A 473 -19.26 15.02 5.23
N ASP A 474 -19.03 14.78 3.94
CA ASP A 474 -19.71 15.52 2.89
C ASP A 474 -21.21 15.22 2.88
N GLN A 475 -21.97 16.11 2.28
CA GLN A 475 -23.39 15.92 2.03
C GLN A 475 -23.68 14.59 1.34
N GLU A 476 -24.76 13.94 1.70
CA GLU A 476 -25.13 12.60 1.21
C GLU A 476 -25.19 12.52 -0.33
N GLN A 477 -25.69 13.55 -1.02
CA GLN A 477 -25.73 13.55 -2.48
C GLN A 477 -24.34 13.54 -3.12
N ARG A 478 -23.35 14.24 -2.50
CA ARG A 478 -21.97 14.19 -2.94
C ARG A 478 -21.36 12.80 -2.75
N GLN A 479 -21.59 12.18 -1.62
CA GLN A 479 -21.14 10.82 -1.36
C GLN A 479 -21.81 9.79 -2.28
N ALA A 480 -23.09 9.94 -2.60
CA ALA A 480 -23.81 9.10 -3.54
C ALA A 480 -23.28 9.24 -4.98
N GLU A 481 -22.93 10.46 -5.41
CA GLU A 481 -22.29 10.68 -6.71
C GLU A 481 -20.87 10.07 -6.75
N HIS A 482 -20.10 10.15 -5.67
CA HIS A 482 -18.80 9.47 -5.56
C HIS A 482 -18.95 7.96 -5.76
N VAL A 483 -19.94 7.34 -5.12
CA VAL A 483 -20.30 5.93 -5.33
C VAL A 483 -20.62 5.64 -6.79
N ARG A 484 -21.48 6.47 -7.40
CA ARG A 484 -21.92 6.29 -8.80
C ARG A 484 -20.73 6.33 -9.76
N ARG A 485 -19.78 7.24 -9.58
CA ARG A 485 -18.58 7.35 -10.42
C ARG A 485 -17.74 6.09 -10.38
N HIS A 486 -17.52 5.52 -9.21
CA HIS A 486 -16.81 4.23 -9.09
C HIS A 486 -17.60 3.08 -9.73
N LEU A 487 -18.91 3.01 -9.55
CA LEU A 487 -19.77 2.00 -10.19
C LEU A 487 -19.70 2.07 -11.72
N GLU A 488 -19.79 3.28 -12.29
CA GLU A 488 -19.80 3.48 -13.75
C GLU A 488 -18.48 3.08 -14.39
N VAL A 489 -17.34 3.46 -13.80
CA VAL A 489 -16.02 3.09 -14.33
C VAL A 489 -15.77 1.59 -14.22
N LEU A 490 -16.05 1.00 -13.06
CA LEU A 490 -15.88 -0.45 -12.89
C LEU A 490 -16.81 -1.23 -13.81
N ASN A 491 -18.08 -0.82 -13.96
CA ASN A 491 -19.00 -1.46 -14.89
C ASN A 491 -18.49 -1.40 -16.34
N ALA A 492 -17.94 -0.28 -16.79
CA ALA A 492 -17.34 -0.14 -18.11
C ALA A 492 -16.11 -1.06 -18.27
N ALA A 493 -15.22 -1.09 -17.28
CA ALA A 493 -14.03 -1.95 -17.30
C ALA A 493 -14.38 -3.45 -17.29
N TYR A 494 -15.40 -3.86 -16.54
CA TYR A 494 -15.89 -5.23 -16.54
C TYR A 494 -16.53 -5.62 -17.90
N GLY A 495 -17.16 -4.65 -18.57
CA GLY A 495 -17.84 -4.86 -19.84
C GLY A 495 -16.92 -5.00 -21.05
N ASP A 496 -15.70 -4.52 -20.97
CA ASP A 496 -14.72 -4.59 -22.06
C ASP A 496 -13.67 -5.69 -21.78
N PRO A 497 -13.68 -6.78 -22.55
CA PRO A 497 -12.71 -7.87 -22.38
C PRO A 497 -11.26 -7.48 -22.70
N SER A 498 -11.02 -6.44 -23.50
CA SER A 498 -9.69 -5.96 -23.85
C SER A 498 -9.02 -5.18 -22.71
N ILE A 499 -9.81 -4.66 -21.76
CA ILE A 499 -9.30 -3.98 -20.57
C ILE A 499 -8.99 -5.03 -19.49
N SER A 500 -7.74 -5.18 -19.09
CA SER A 500 -7.32 -6.13 -18.06
C SER A 500 -7.97 -5.84 -16.70
N GLY A 501 -8.26 -4.59 -16.41
CA GLY A 501 -8.92 -4.15 -15.19
C GLY A 501 -8.84 -2.64 -14.98
N ALA A 502 -9.31 -2.21 -13.81
CA ALA A 502 -9.25 -0.81 -13.40
C ALA A 502 -8.85 -0.68 -11.93
N ILE A 503 -7.90 0.23 -11.66
CA ILE A 503 -7.35 0.54 -10.34
C ILE A 503 -7.73 1.98 -10.01
N GLY A 504 -8.55 2.19 -8.98
CA GLY A 504 -9.06 3.51 -8.62
C GLY A 504 -8.04 4.36 -7.85
N TRP A 505 -8.08 5.65 -8.01
CA TRP A 505 -7.37 6.61 -7.18
C TRP A 505 -8.30 7.08 -6.05
N CYS A 506 -8.08 6.73 -4.79
CA CYS A 506 -7.11 5.78 -4.25
C CYS A 506 -7.72 5.08 -3.01
N MET A 507 -6.92 4.29 -2.27
CA MET A 507 -7.39 3.54 -1.10
C MET A 507 -7.90 4.45 0.02
N PHE A 508 -7.10 5.45 0.41
CA PHE A 508 -7.43 6.36 1.51
C PHE A 508 -6.97 7.79 1.24
N ASP A 509 -7.56 8.73 1.97
CA ASP A 509 -7.15 10.13 1.96
C ASP A 509 -5.72 10.29 2.49
N TYR A 510 -4.96 11.22 1.95
CA TYR A 510 -3.54 11.39 2.29
C TYR A 510 -3.13 12.85 2.38
N ASN A 511 -2.07 13.11 3.15
CA ASN A 511 -1.48 14.43 3.25
C ASN A 511 -0.75 14.83 1.96
N THR A 512 -0.89 16.09 1.62
CA THR A 512 -0.28 16.72 0.44
C THR A 512 0.21 18.12 0.78
N HIS A 513 0.87 18.78 -0.15
CA HIS A 513 1.34 20.15 0.01
C HIS A 513 0.36 21.20 -0.56
N SER A 514 0.78 22.47 -0.52
CA SER A 514 -0.10 23.63 -0.79
C SER A 514 -0.73 23.67 -2.17
N ASP A 515 -0.11 23.07 -3.15
CA ASP A 515 -0.55 23.13 -4.54
C ASP A 515 -1.66 22.12 -4.87
N PHE A 516 -1.92 21.17 -3.96
CA PHE A 516 -2.90 20.09 -4.13
C PHE A 516 -3.85 19.96 -2.93
N GLY A 517 -4.84 19.12 -3.06
CA GLY A 517 -5.81 18.86 -2.01
C GLY A 517 -6.82 20.00 -1.81
N SER A 518 -7.47 19.97 -0.66
CA SER A 518 -8.60 20.88 -0.33
C SER A 518 -8.18 22.11 0.46
N GLY A 519 -6.94 22.58 0.31
CA GLY A 519 -6.42 23.76 1.00
C GLY A 519 -5.99 23.53 2.45
N ASP A 520 -6.41 22.42 3.05
CA ASP A 520 -6.02 21.97 4.39
C ASP A 520 -4.89 20.94 4.39
N ARG A 521 -4.21 20.76 3.25
CA ARG A 521 -3.12 19.80 3.05
C ARG A 521 -3.57 18.32 3.02
N ILE A 522 -4.83 18.06 2.68
CA ILE A 522 -5.36 16.70 2.51
C ILE A 522 -5.97 16.54 1.11
N CYS A 523 -5.57 15.49 0.42
CA CYS A 523 -6.24 14.96 -0.76
C CYS A 523 -7.36 14.02 -0.30
N TYR A 524 -8.62 14.44 -0.42
CA TYR A 524 -9.80 13.63 -0.10
C TYR A 524 -10.19 12.72 -1.27
N HIS A 525 -9.20 12.02 -1.81
CA HIS A 525 -9.31 11.20 -3.01
C HIS A 525 -9.64 9.74 -2.71
N GLY A 526 -9.46 9.32 -1.45
CA GLY A 526 -9.65 7.94 -1.03
C GLY A 526 -11.09 7.47 -0.98
N VAL A 527 -11.27 6.16 -1.15
CA VAL A 527 -12.53 5.49 -0.80
C VAL A 527 -12.66 5.28 0.72
N MET A 528 -11.57 5.48 1.45
CA MET A 528 -11.49 5.51 2.91
C MET A 528 -10.91 6.86 3.37
N ASP A 529 -11.07 7.18 4.65
CA ASP A 529 -10.42 8.34 5.26
C ASP A 529 -8.93 8.04 5.60
N MET A 530 -8.26 9.02 6.20
CA MET A 530 -6.84 8.89 6.57
C MET A 530 -6.56 7.81 7.62
N PHE A 531 -7.54 7.43 8.42
CA PHE A 531 -7.47 6.34 9.38
C PHE A 531 -7.99 5.01 8.83
N ARG A 532 -8.25 4.92 7.52
CA ARG A 532 -8.80 3.77 6.81
C ARG A 532 -10.23 3.42 7.26
N GLU A 533 -11.01 4.41 7.70
CA GLU A 533 -12.44 4.23 7.87
C GLU A 533 -13.17 4.34 6.52
N PRO A 534 -14.09 3.42 6.20
CA PRO A 534 -14.71 3.38 4.88
C PRO A 534 -15.70 4.55 4.67
N LYS A 535 -15.55 5.21 3.53
CA LYS A 535 -16.62 6.01 2.91
C LYS A 535 -17.58 5.08 2.19
N PHE A 536 -18.73 5.58 1.72
CA PHE A 536 -19.66 4.73 0.96
C PHE A 536 -19.02 4.09 -0.28
N ALA A 537 -18.10 4.78 -0.96
CA ALA A 537 -17.42 4.26 -2.15
C ALA A 537 -16.56 3.00 -1.88
N ALA A 538 -16.10 2.78 -0.65
CA ALA A 538 -15.39 1.54 -0.27
C ALA A 538 -16.25 0.29 -0.51
N TYR A 539 -17.54 0.40 -0.28
CA TYR A 539 -18.48 -0.70 -0.45
C TYR A 539 -18.83 -1.01 -1.91
N VAL A 540 -18.45 -0.15 -2.87
CA VAL A 540 -18.52 -0.47 -4.30
C VAL A 540 -17.60 -1.64 -4.63
N TYR A 541 -16.40 -1.64 -4.05
CA TYR A 541 -15.43 -2.72 -4.19
C TYR A 541 -15.84 -3.94 -3.35
N ALA A 542 -16.13 -3.72 -2.08
CA ALA A 542 -16.51 -4.79 -1.16
C ALA A 542 -17.71 -5.61 -1.63
N SER A 543 -18.73 -4.95 -2.24
CA SER A 543 -19.93 -5.63 -2.71
C SER A 543 -19.72 -6.53 -3.93
N GLN A 544 -18.53 -6.51 -4.57
CA GLN A 544 -18.27 -7.36 -5.74
C GLN A 544 -17.77 -8.77 -5.36
N CYS A 545 -17.57 -9.07 -4.07
CA CYS A 545 -17.21 -10.42 -3.63
C CYS A 545 -18.40 -11.38 -3.69
N GLU A 546 -18.11 -12.69 -3.78
CA GLU A 546 -19.14 -13.72 -3.72
C GLU A 546 -19.84 -13.72 -2.34
N PRO A 547 -21.17 -13.90 -2.29
CA PRO A 547 -21.90 -13.93 -1.03
C PRO A 547 -21.45 -15.01 -0.05
N SER A 548 -20.82 -16.08 -0.55
CA SER A 548 -20.24 -17.15 0.27
C SER A 548 -19.00 -16.71 1.05
N GLU A 549 -18.33 -15.65 0.60
CA GLU A 549 -17.19 -15.05 1.28
C GLU A 549 -17.67 -14.08 2.38
N GLU A 550 -18.52 -13.15 2.02
CA GLU A 550 -19.09 -12.16 2.94
C GLU A 550 -20.41 -11.59 2.38
N ILE A 551 -21.40 -11.41 3.24
CA ILE A 551 -22.64 -10.71 2.87
C ILE A 551 -22.42 -9.21 3.03
N VAL A 552 -22.56 -8.48 1.95
CA VAL A 552 -22.46 -7.02 1.93
C VAL A 552 -23.83 -6.42 1.66
N MET A 553 -24.30 -5.53 2.53
CA MET A 553 -25.49 -4.71 2.33
C MET A 553 -25.27 -3.33 2.95
N LYS A 554 -25.02 -2.32 2.12
CA LYS A 554 -24.74 -0.95 2.57
C LYS A 554 -25.62 0.06 1.83
N PRO A 555 -26.69 0.57 2.46
CA PRO A 555 -27.43 1.71 1.93
C PRO A 555 -26.54 2.96 1.89
N VAL A 556 -26.55 3.66 0.76
CA VAL A 556 -25.80 4.91 0.55
C VAL A 556 -26.65 6.07 1.03
N THR A 557 -26.86 6.14 2.32
CA THR A 557 -27.63 7.18 2.98
C THR A 557 -27.25 7.28 4.46
N ILE A 558 -27.40 8.46 5.03
CA ILE A 558 -27.36 8.70 6.47
C ILE A 558 -28.78 8.78 7.05
N TRP A 559 -29.78 8.57 6.23
CA TRP A 559 -31.18 8.61 6.54
C TRP A 559 -31.63 9.91 7.23
N ALA A 560 -31.18 11.05 6.70
CA ALA A 560 -31.51 12.38 7.20
C ALA A 560 -32.30 13.16 6.14
N ARG A 561 -33.53 13.56 6.47
CA ARG A 561 -34.45 14.21 5.54
C ARG A 561 -33.90 15.47 4.91
N GLY A 562 -33.15 16.28 5.67
CA GLY A 562 -32.62 17.57 5.22
C GLY A 562 -31.37 17.49 4.33
N GLU A 563 -30.80 16.30 4.15
CA GLU A 563 -29.55 16.13 3.43
C GLU A 563 -29.70 16.09 1.91
N ARG A 564 -30.89 15.85 1.43
CA ARG A 564 -31.18 15.79 -0.02
C ARG A 564 -32.03 16.94 -0.49
N ASN A 565 -31.92 17.22 -1.77
CA ASN A 565 -32.75 18.22 -2.42
C ASN A 565 -34.25 17.90 -2.21
N ILE A 566 -35.05 18.94 -1.90
CA ILE A 566 -36.50 18.86 -1.61
C ILE A 566 -36.92 17.89 -0.49
N GLY A 567 -35.96 17.41 0.33
CA GLY A 567 -36.23 16.51 1.45
C GLY A 567 -36.62 15.09 1.08
N GLY A 568 -36.37 14.65 -0.14
CA GLY A 568 -36.64 13.29 -0.62
C GLY A 568 -35.55 12.29 -0.25
N ALA A 569 -35.88 10.99 -0.27
CA ALA A 569 -34.93 9.90 -0.06
C ALA A 569 -34.44 9.25 -1.37
N LEU A 570 -35.07 9.52 -2.49
CA LEU A 570 -34.82 8.89 -3.77
C LEU A 570 -33.92 9.75 -4.69
N PRO A 571 -33.09 9.17 -5.57
CA PRO A 571 -32.80 7.75 -5.66
C PRO A 571 -31.94 7.27 -4.48
N LEU A 572 -32.19 6.06 -4.01
CA LEU A 572 -31.46 5.44 -2.91
C LEU A 572 -30.71 4.20 -3.45
N ILE A 573 -29.39 4.23 -3.37
CA ILE A 573 -28.51 3.14 -3.79
C ILE A 573 -28.25 2.24 -2.58
N VAL A 574 -28.37 0.93 -2.76
CA VAL A 574 -27.90 -0.07 -1.79
C VAL A 574 -26.83 -0.92 -2.45
N LEU A 575 -25.58 -0.75 -2.01
CA LEU A 575 -24.45 -1.56 -2.44
C LEU A 575 -24.56 -2.93 -1.77
N THR A 576 -24.67 -3.99 -2.58
CA THR A 576 -24.97 -5.32 -2.05
C THR A 576 -24.56 -6.44 -3.02
N ASN A 577 -24.29 -7.61 -2.48
CA ASN A 577 -24.18 -8.87 -3.20
C ASN A 577 -25.36 -9.82 -2.89
N CYS A 578 -26.43 -9.30 -2.30
CA CYS A 578 -27.69 -10.04 -2.14
C CYS A 578 -28.45 -10.14 -3.46
N ASP A 579 -29.26 -11.19 -3.61
CA ASP A 579 -30.15 -11.37 -4.79
C ASP A 579 -31.26 -10.30 -4.84
N GLU A 580 -31.74 -9.88 -3.65
CA GLU A 580 -32.79 -8.87 -3.51
C GLU A 580 -32.61 -8.10 -2.19
N VAL A 581 -33.04 -6.85 -2.20
CA VAL A 581 -33.16 -6.01 -0.99
C VAL A 581 -34.59 -5.54 -0.84
N GLU A 582 -35.13 -5.71 0.35
CA GLU A 582 -36.41 -5.17 0.77
C GLU A 582 -36.20 -3.90 1.60
N LEU A 583 -36.88 -2.84 1.22
CA LEU A 583 -37.00 -1.60 1.99
C LEU A 583 -38.38 -1.57 2.63
N ARG A 584 -38.45 -1.37 3.96
CA ARG A 584 -39.69 -1.15 4.72
C ARG A 584 -39.61 0.20 5.41
N TYR A 585 -40.62 1.03 5.15
CA TYR A 585 -40.76 2.37 5.68
C TYR A 585 -42.24 2.56 6.08
N GLY A 586 -42.52 2.63 7.37
CA GLY A 586 -43.93 2.61 7.87
C GLY A 586 -44.72 1.40 7.36
N SER A 587 -45.80 1.64 6.66
CA SER A 587 -46.61 0.59 6.01
C SER A 587 -46.14 0.24 4.60
N LEU A 588 -45.19 1.00 4.04
CA LEU A 588 -44.65 0.78 2.69
C LEU A 588 -43.58 -0.31 2.72
N THR A 589 -43.72 -1.28 1.84
CA THR A 589 -42.72 -2.33 1.64
C THR A 589 -42.46 -2.52 0.15
N LYS A 590 -41.21 -2.42 -0.27
CA LYS A 590 -40.78 -2.68 -1.65
C LYS A 590 -39.56 -3.61 -1.63
N ARG A 591 -39.58 -4.62 -2.47
CA ARG A 591 -38.50 -5.57 -2.65
C ARG A 591 -38.03 -5.56 -4.09
N LEU A 592 -36.74 -5.28 -4.30
CA LEU A 592 -36.12 -5.12 -5.62
C LEU A 592 -34.87 -5.98 -5.75
N GLY A 593 -34.59 -6.40 -6.98
CA GLY A 593 -33.31 -7.01 -7.37
C GLY A 593 -32.27 -5.98 -7.82
N PRO A 594 -31.05 -6.44 -8.13
CA PRO A 594 -29.95 -5.62 -8.63
C PRO A 594 -30.29 -4.89 -9.93
N ASP A 595 -29.86 -3.64 -10.09
CA ASP A 595 -30.09 -2.81 -11.30
C ASP A 595 -29.11 -3.22 -12.42
N ARG A 596 -29.43 -4.33 -13.10
CA ARG A 596 -28.68 -4.82 -14.25
C ARG A 596 -28.96 -4.04 -15.56
N GLU A 597 -29.90 -3.13 -15.55
CA GLU A 597 -30.13 -2.22 -16.67
C GLU A 597 -29.05 -1.13 -16.70
N SER A 598 -28.76 -0.49 -15.56
CA SER A 598 -27.72 0.54 -15.44
C SER A 598 -26.30 -0.03 -15.33
N PHE A 599 -26.14 -1.20 -14.68
CA PHE A 599 -24.85 -1.81 -14.41
C PHE A 599 -24.82 -3.29 -14.87
N PRO A 600 -24.93 -3.58 -16.19
CA PRO A 600 -25.07 -4.95 -16.69
C PRO A 600 -23.83 -5.83 -16.51
N HIS A 601 -22.65 -5.24 -16.32
CA HIS A 601 -21.35 -5.94 -16.36
C HIS A 601 -20.73 -6.19 -14.97
N LEU A 602 -21.20 -5.47 -13.93
CA LEU A 602 -20.70 -5.72 -12.57
C LEU A 602 -21.10 -7.13 -12.10
N PRO A 603 -20.24 -7.86 -11.39
CA PRO A 603 -20.59 -9.12 -10.73
C PRO A 603 -21.85 -8.96 -9.86
N HIS A 604 -21.86 -7.97 -9.00
CA HIS A 604 -22.96 -7.63 -8.11
C HIS A 604 -23.36 -6.16 -8.27
N PRO A 605 -24.30 -5.85 -9.21
CA PRO A 605 -24.84 -4.50 -9.35
C PRO A 605 -25.60 -4.06 -8.11
N PRO A 606 -25.62 -2.75 -7.78
CA PRO A 606 -26.40 -2.26 -6.64
C PRO A 606 -27.91 -2.45 -6.85
N VAL A 607 -28.67 -2.50 -5.77
CA VAL A 607 -30.12 -2.31 -5.80
C VAL A 607 -30.42 -0.82 -5.72
N ILE A 608 -31.24 -0.31 -6.62
CA ILE A 608 -31.58 1.11 -6.69
C ILE A 608 -33.09 1.30 -6.52
N PHE A 609 -33.45 1.97 -5.43
CA PHE A 609 -34.82 2.42 -5.20
C PHE A 609 -34.97 3.84 -5.77
N ASP A 610 -35.81 4.01 -6.77
CA ASP A 610 -36.02 5.28 -7.47
C ASP A 610 -37.49 5.47 -7.90
N HIS A 611 -37.76 6.50 -8.70
CA HIS A 611 -39.09 6.84 -9.19
C HIS A 611 -39.66 5.83 -10.18
N ARG A 612 -38.91 4.81 -10.62
CA ARG A 612 -39.46 3.65 -11.37
C ARG A 612 -40.25 2.72 -10.44
N SER A 613 -39.87 2.67 -9.16
CA SER A 613 -40.44 1.75 -8.15
C SER A 613 -41.31 2.42 -7.11
N PHE A 614 -41.26 3.75 -6.99
CA PHE A 614 -42.01 4.54 -6.04
C PHE A 614 -42.74 5.68 -6.71
N THR A 615 -43.94 5.96 -6.25
CA THR A 615 -44.65 7.18 -6.62
C THR A 615 -44.07 8.37 -5.85
N GLN A 616 -44.30 9.58 -6.36
CA GLN A 616 -43.80 10.80 -5.73
C GLN A 616 -44.29 10.96 -4.27
N ASP A 617 -45.46 10.43 -3.95
CA ASP A 617 -46.09 10.53 -2.64
C ASP A 617 -45.62 9.45 -1.66
N GLU A 618 -44.90 8.42 -2.12
CA GLU A 618 -44.46 7.30 -1.28
C GLU A 618 -43.16 7.60 -0.52
N LEU A 619 -42.14 8.19 -1.16
CA LEU A 619 -40.84 8.48 -0.55
C LEU A 619 -40.17 9.69 -1.20
N GLY A 620 -40.48 10.89 -0.84
CA GLY A 620 -39.70 11.88 -1.51
C GLY A 620 -40.08 13.33 -1.40
N VAL A 621 -41.06 13.69 -0.60
CA VAL A 621 -41.51 15.08 -0.55
C VAL A 621 -41.58 15.64 0.86
N TRP A 622 -41.37 16.94 1.00
CA TRP A 622 -41.68 17.68 2.22
C TRP A 622 -43.13 17.47 2.65
N GLY A 623 -43.35 17.29 3.94
CA GLY A 623 -44.70 17.09 4.51
C GLY A 623 -45.01 15.65 4.88
N MET A 624 -44.22 14.67 4.41
CA MET A 624 -44.32 13.30 4.91
C MET A 624 -43.81 13.21 6.36
N GLU A 625 -44.40 12.33 7.15
CA GLU A 625 -43.85 11.91 8.42
C GLU A 625 -42.54 11.19 8.15
N TRP A 626 -41.47 11.52 8.90
CA TRP A 626 -40.14 10.88 8.74
C TRP A 626 -39.98 9.83 9.80
N GLU A 627 -39.90 8.57 9.36
CA GLU A 627 -39.90 7.38 10.21
C GLU A 627 -38.61 6.58 10.00
N ASP A 628 -38.35 5.62 10.88
CA ASP A 628 -37.28 4.66 10.75
C ASP A 628 -37.45 3.80 9.49
N VAL A 629 -36.34 3.43 8.88
CA VAL A 629 -36.32 2.55 7.71
C VAL A 629 -35.60 1.25 8.04
N GLN A 630 -36.10 0.15 7.51
CA GLN A 630 -35.46 -1.15 7.60
C GLN A 630 -35.09 -1.65 6.20
N PHE A 631 -33.85 -2.12 6.06
CA PHE A 631 -33.38 -2.84 4.89
C PHE A 631 -33.19 -4.30 5.24
N THR A 632 -33.62 -5.22 4.37
CA THR A 632 -33.47 -6.65 4.55
C THR A 632 -32.92 -7.25 3.26
N GLY A 633 -31.77 -7.92 3.34
CA GLY A 633 -31.13 -8.59 2.22
C GLY A 633 -31.51 -10.07 2.15
N TYR A 634 -31.71 -10.58 0.93
CA TYR A 634 -32.11 -11.95 0.68
C TYR A 634 -31.21 -12.64 -0.33
N ILE A 635 -30.95 -13.94 -0.12
CA ILE A 635 -30.28 -14.84 -1.06
C ILE A 635 -31.12 -16.12 -1.17
N GLY A 636 -31.49 -16.50 -2.39
CA GLY A 636 -32.35 -17.66 -2.62
C GLY A 636 -33.68 -17.58 -1.85
N GLY A 637 -34.22 -16.38 -1.65
CA GLY A 637 -35.43 -16.11 -0.89
C GLY A 637 -35.28 -16.15 0.63
N LYS A 638 -34.09 -16.45 1.17
CA LYS A 638 -33.81 -16.45 2.61
C LYS A 638 -33.22 -15.12 3.04
N GLN A 639 -33.68 -14.59 4.17
CA GLN A 639 -33.08 -13.41 4.78
C GLN A 639 -31.65 -13.74 5.26
N VAL A 640 -30.66 -12.91 4.84
CA VAL A 640 -29.25 -13.04 5.19
C VAL A 640 -28.68 -11.80 5.87
N ALA A 641 -29.32 -10.64 5.71
CA ALA A 641 -28.91 -9.38 6.33
C ALA A 641 -30.14 -8.56 6.74
N ALA A 642 -30.00 -7.74 7.78
CA ALA A 642 -30.96 -6.75 8.18
C ALA A 642 -30.26 -5.54 8.78
N LEU A 643 -30.75 -4.34 8.47
CA LEU A 643 -30.25 -3.07 8.98
C LEU A 643 -31.45 -2.13 9.24
N THR A 644 -31.44 -1.46 10.37
CA THR A 644 -32.38 -0.39 10.67
C THR A 644 -31.64 0.95 10.74
N MET A 645 -32.20 1.97 10.14
CA MET A 645 -31.72 3.35 10.29
C MET A 645 -32.85 4.19 10.91
N VAL A 646 -32.49 5.02 11.86
CA VAL A 646 -33.47 5.77 12.66
C VAL A 646 -33.68 7.16 12.11
N ALA A 647 -34.93 7.60 12.15
CA ALA A 647 -35.32 8.93 11.70
C ALA A 647 -34.85 10.07 12.63
N ASN A 648 -34.59 9.74 13.89
CA ASN A 648 -34.14 10.69 14.91
C ASN A 648 -32.90 10.14 15.61
N PRO A 649 -31.69 10.20 14.96
CA PRO A 649 -30.46 9.69 15.54
C PRO A 649 -30.04 10.51 16.76
N LEU A 650 -29.70 9.82 17.84
CA LEU A 650 -29.23 10.42 19.09
C LEU A 650 -27.87 9.81 19.49
N PRO A 651 -26.95 10.61 20.03
CA PRO A 651 -25.68 10.10 20.53
C PRO A 651 -25.92 9.08 21.66
N THR A 652 -25.56 7.82 21.41
CA THR A 652 -25.88 6.71 22.33
C THR A 652 -24.62 5.95 22.74
N THR A 653 -23.76 5.58 21.79
CA THR A 653 -22.63 4.70 22.05
C THR A 653 -21.35 5.32 21.52
N LEU A 654 -20.31 5.31 22.35
CA LEU A 654 -18.94 5.49 21.92
C LEU A 654 -18.34 4.09 21.72
N GLN A 655 -18.02 3.73 20.49
CA GLN A 655 -17.37 2.45 20.17
C GLN A 655 -15.87 2.67 20.07
N VAL A 656 -15.05 1.81 20.70
CA VAL A 656 -13.59 1.78 20.56
C VAL A 656 -13.20 0.40 20.11
N GLU A 657 -12.47 0.32 19.01
CA GLU A 657 -12.10 -0.94 18.37
C GLU A 657 -10.64 -0.89 17.91
N ALA A 658 -9.88 -1.95 18.18
CA ALA A 658 -8.53 -2.12 17.68
C ALA A 658 -8.47 -3.25 16.65
N ASP A 659 -7.53 -3.16 15.69
CA ASP A 659 -7.34 -4.19 14.68
C ASP A 659 -6.76 -5.51 15.22
N ALA A 660 -6.15 -5.46 16.40
CA ALA A 660 -5.61 -6.64 17.09
C ALA A 660 -5.62 -6.41 18.61
N ASP A 661 -5.69 -7.51 19.36
CA ASP A 661 -5.68 -7.50 20.82
C ASP A 661 -4.25 -7.58 21.41
N THR A 662 -3.25 -7.89 20.56
CA THR A 662 -1.87 -8.12 20.97
C THR A 662 -0.91 -7.32 20.10
N LEU A 663 0.12 -6.72 20.72
CA LEU A 663 1.24 -6.05 20.07
C LEU A 663 2.55 -6.77 20.42
N ARG A 664 3.45 -6.91 19.45
CA ARG A 664 4.79 -7.47 19.68
C ARG A 664 5.68 -6.39 20.32
N ALA A 665 5.92 -6.53 21.63
CA ALA A 665 6.64 -5.53 22.41
C ALA A 665 8.06 -5.28 21.87
N ALA A 666 8.82 -6.35 21.62
CA ALA A 666 10.21 -6.28 21.15
C ALA A 666 10.35 -5.62 19.77
N GLU A 667 9.33 -5.65 18.93
CA GLU A 667 9.30 -5.00 17.61
C GLU A 667 8.76 -3.56 17.67
N ARG A 668 8.37 -3.06 18.86
CA ARG A 668 7.64 -1.78 19.04
C ARG A 668 6.46 -1.69 18.10
N ASP A 669 5.70 -2.76 18.04
CA ASP A 669 4.61 -2.97 17.12
C ASP A 669 3.54 -1.89 17.23
N THR A 670 2.76 -1.72 16.17
CA THR A 670 1.69 -0.72 16.09
C THR A 670 0.35 -1.38 15.78
N VAL A 671 -0.70 -0.91 16.41
CA VAL A 671 -2.07 -1.30 16.10
C VAL A 671 -2.92 -0.05 15.84
N ARG A 672 -3.78 -0.12 14.83
CA ARG A 672 -4.77 0.93 14.56
C ARG A 672 -5.92 0.79 15.55
N VAL A 673 -6.35 1.92 16.12
CA VAL A 673 -7.53 2.02 16.98
C VAL A 673 -8.50 3.02 16.37
N ILE A 674 -9.75 2.62 16.22
CA ILE A 674 -10.84 3.45 15.70
C ILE A 674 -11.82 3.76 16.81
N VAL A 675 -12.28 5.01 16.85
CA VAL A 675 -13.33 5.48 17.76
C VAL A 675 -14.50 5.98 16.94
N ARG A 676 -15.71 5.43 17.17
CA ARG A 676 -16.93 5.80 16.47
C ARG A 676 -17.99 6.28 17.44
N ALA A 677 -18.68 7.35 17.07
CA ALA A 677 -19.87 7.84 17.73
C ALA A 677 -21.10 7.30 17.02
N LEU A 678 -21.87 6.48 17.72
CA LEU A 678 -23.01 5.74 17.16
C LEU A 678 -24.33 6.22 17.77
N ASP A 679 -25.38 6.09 16.98
CA ASP A 679 -26.76 6.28 17.41
C ASP A 679 -27.34 4.99 18.07
N GLN A 680 -28.61 5.02 18.42
CA GLN A 680 -29.34 3.93 19.07
C GLN A 680 -29.53 2.68 18.17
N ALA A 681 -29.36 2.80 16.87
CA ALA A 681 -29.39 1.68 15.93
C ALA A 681 -27.98 1.19 15.54
N GLY A 682 -26.92 1.79 16.09
CA GLY A 682 -25.55 1.49 15.77
C GLY A 682 -25.04 2.15 14.49
N SER A 683 -25.78 3.09 13.93
CA SER A 683 -25.32 3.86 12.77
C SER A 683 -24.43 5.01 13.22
N ARG A 684 -23.40 5.32 12.40
CA ARG A 684 -22.48 6.40 12.67
C ARG A 684 -23.17 7.76 12.58
N LEU A 685 -22.92 8.64 13.55
CA LEU A 685 -23.42 10.01 13.59
C LEU A 685 -22.60 10.90 12.65
N ALA A 686 -22.94 10.90 11.37
CA ALA A 686 -22.16 11.40 10.25
C ALA A 686 -21.73 12.89 10.35
N PHE A 687 -22.34 13.68 11.21
CA PHE A 687 -22.03 15.11 11.39
C PHE A 687 -21.53 15.45 12.81
N LEU A 688 -21.28 14.42 13.63
CA LEU A 688 -20.69 14.64 14.93
C LEU A 688 -19.20 14.98 14.77
N ASN A 689 -18.78 16.11 15.34
CA ASN A 689 -17.40 16.62 15.32
C ASN A 689 -16.90 17.01 16.71
N ASP A 690 -17.47 16.42 17.74
CA ASP A 690 -17.05 16.59 19.13
C ASP A 690 -15.59 16.11 19.33
N VAL A 691 -15.03 16.48 20.47
CA VAL A 691 -13.70 16.05 20.89
C VAL A 691 -13.79 14.74 21.66
N VAL A 692 -12.86 13.85 21.41
CA VAL A 692 -12.59 12.64 22.21
C VAL A 692 -11.19 12.71 22.78
N THR A 693 -11.06 12.42 24.09
CA THR A 693 -9.77 12.32 24.78
C THR A 693 -9.45 10.86 25.02
N ILE A 694 -8.22 10.48 24.65
CA ILE A 694 -7.68 9.14 24.79
C ILE A 694 -6.64 9.16 25.92
N ARG A 695 -6.70 8.17 26.80
CA ARG A 695 -5.67 7.90 27.82
C ARG A 695 -5.18 6.49 27.66
N ILE A 696 -3.87 6.33 27.78
CA ILE A 696 -3.20 5.04 27.70
C ILE A 696 -2.57 4.74 29.06
N ASP A 697 -2.85 3.57 29.61
CA ASP A 697 -2.17 3.01 30.76
C ASP A 697 -1.50 1.68 30.34
N GLY A 698 -0.21 1.54 30.64
CA GLY A 698 0.59 0.39 30.23
C GLY A 698 1.71 0.71 29.23
N PRO A 699 2.42 -0.31 28.73
CA PRO A 699 3.63 -0.15 27.92
C PRO A 699 3.35 0.20 26.45
N ALA A 700 2.60 1.28 26.23
CA ALA A 700 2.28 1.79 24.89
C ALA A 700 2.16 3.31 24.87
N LYS A 701 2.29 3.89 23.69
CA LYS A 701 2.06 5.33 23.45
C LYS A 701 1.19 5.54 22.22
N ILE A 702 0.45 6.65 22.22
CA ILE A 702 -0.31 7.08 21.03
C ILE A 702 0.64 7.72 20.01
N ILE A 703 0.45 7.44 18.73
CA ILE A 703 1.05 8.18 17.62
C ILE A 703 0.10 9.33 17.27
N GLY A 704 0.53 10.56 17.53
CA GLY A 704 -0.28 11.76 17.40
C GLY A 704 -0.80 12.28 18.76
N PRO A 705 -1.79 13.19 18.77
CA PRO A 705 -2.27 13.82 20.00
C PRO A 705 -3.23 12.91 20.78
N GLU A 706 -3.25 13.08 22.11
CA GLU A 706 -4.20 12.40 23.01
C GLU A 706 -5.64 12.93 22.88
N THR A 707 -5.80 14.10 22.28
CA THR A 707 -7.10 14.74 22.08
C THR A 707 -7.38 14.83 20.59
N LEU A 708 -8.42 14.15 20.15
CA LEU A 708 -8.80 14.00 18.75
C LEU A 708 -10.18 14.61 18.50
N SER A 709 -10.41 15.10 17.31
CA SER A 709 -11.71 15.55 16.85
C SER A 709 -12.36 14.48 15.96
N PHE A 710 -13.63 14.21 16.17
CA PHE A 710 -14.39 13.40 15.21
C PHE A 710 -14.51 14.13 13.87
N GLN A 711 -14.41 13.36 12.81
CA GLN A 711 -14.73 13.79 11.45
C GLN A 711 -15.78 12.82 10.88
N GLY A 712 -16.98 13.31 10.72
CA GLY A 712 -18.08 12.44 10.30
C GLY A 712 -18.45 11.36 11.31
N GLY A 713 -18.31 11.64 12.62
CA GLY A 713 -18.60 10.70 13.69
C GLY A 713 -17.60 9.58 13.89
N THR A 714 -16.41 9.70 13.30
CA THR A 714 -15.31 8.75 13.46
C THR A 714 -13.98 9.47 13.63
N THR A 715 -13.03 8.83 14.27
CA THR A 715 -11.61 9.23 14.31
C THR A 715 -10.78 7.99 14.58
N GLY A 716 -9.47 8.11 14.44
CA GLY A 716 -8.56 7.00 14.70
C GLY A 716 -7.19 7.48 15.16
N PHE A 717 -6.40 6.53 15.62
CA PHE A 717 -4.99 6.70 15.94
C PHE A 717 -4.27 5.37 15.84
N TRP A 718 -2.95 5.41 15.84
CA TRP A 718 -2.12 4.23 16.03
C TRP A 718 -1.56 4.23 17.44
N LEU A 719 -1.61 3.06 18.06
CA LEU A 719 -0.99 2.77 19.35
C LEU A 719 0.30 2.00 19.09
N GLN A 720 1.41 2.46 19.65
CA GLN A 720 2.74 1.85 19.53
C GLN A 720 3.21 1.29 20.86
N ALA A 721 3.64 0.01 20.89
CA ALA A 721 4.30 -0.58 22.03
C ALA A 721 5.65 0.12 22.33
N THR A 722 6.02 0.26 23.62
CA THR A 722 7.24 0.95 24.04
C THR A 722 8.46 0.05 24.19
N GLY A 723 8.32 -1.24 23.90
CA GLY A 723 9.40 -2.24 24.00
C GLY A 723 9.29 -3.14 25.23
N GLU A 724 8.38 -2.86 26.15
CA GLU A 724 8.13 -3.66 27.34
C GLU A 724 6.85 -4.49 27.18
N ALA A 725 6.84 -5.70 27.72
CA ALA A 725 5.66 -6.54 27.77
C ALA A 725 4.73 -6.14 28.92
N GLY A 726 3.42 -6.26 28.74
CA GLY A 726 2.45 -5.97 29.79
C GLY A 726 1.06 -5.64 29.27
N PRO A 727 0.07 -5.54 30.18
CA PRO A 727 -1.28 -5.15 29.83
C PRO A 727 -1.34 -3.67 29.43
N ILE A 728 -2.19 -3.35 28.45
CA ILE A 728 -2.45 -2.00 27.98
C ILE A 728 -3.95 -1.73 28.15
N THR A 729 -4.28 -0.59 28.71
CA THR A 729 -5.66 -0.10 28.77
C THR A 729 -5.79 1.21 28.01
N ILE A 730 -6.73 1.26 27.09
CA ILE A 730 -7.11 2.45 26.33
C ILE A 730 -8.43 2.95 26.92
N GLU A 731 -8.46 4.19 27.38
CA GLU A 731 -9.68 4.87 27.82
C GLU A 731 -10.04 5.98 26.84
N ALA A 732 -11.24 5.93 26.28
CA ALA A 732 -11.79 6.98 25.43
C ALA A 732 -12.96 7.68 26.11
N SER A 733 -12.94 9.00 26.14
CA SER A 733 -13.96 9.83 26.78
C SER A 733 -14.36 11.01 25.90
N SER A 734 -15.66 11.33 25.89
CA SER A 734 -16.24 12.48 25.21
C SER A 734 -17.38 13.03 26.07
N SER A 735 -17.73 14.30 25.88
CA SER A 735 -18.73 15.00 26.72
C SER A 735 -20.15 14.44 26.61
N ARG A 736 -20.48 13.75 25.51
CA ARG A 736 -21.85 13.25 25.25
C ARG A 736 -22.04 11.76 25.50
N PHE A 737 -20.96 11.02 25.70
CA PHE A 737 -20.99 9.56 25.80
C PHE A 737 -20.44 9.08 27.13
N ALA A 738 -20.93 7.95 27.59
CA ALA A 738 -20.24 7.21 28.66
C ALA A 738 -18.84 6.81 28.18
N GLY A 739 -17.84 6.98 29.01
CA GLY A 739 -16.47 6.58 28.72
C GLY A 739 -16.37 5.08 28.39
N GLN A 740 -15.49 4.73 27.48
CA GLN A 740 -15.23 3.34 27.07
C GLN A 740 -13.80 2.96 27.36
N SER A 741 -13.60 1.70 27.65
CA SER A 741 -12.27 1.12 27.90
C SER A 741 -12.06 -0.11 27.01
N LEU A 742 -10.88 -0.18 26.37
CA LEU A 742 -10.43 -1.32 25.59
C LEU A 742 -9.13 -1.85 26.19
N LYS A 743 -8.98 -3.17 26.27
CA LYS A 743 -7.78 -3.82 26.81
C LYS A 743 -7.04 -4.55 25.72
N LEU A 744 -5.72 -4.34 25.67
CA LEU A 744 -4.78 -5.01 24.78
C LEU A 744 -3.61 -5.55 25.61
N THR A 745 -2.70 -6.27 24.97
CA THR A 745 -1.49 -6.79 25.61
C THR A 745 -0.28 -6.56 24.70
N ALA A 746 0.83 -6.04 25.28
CA ALA A 746 2.14 -6.10 24.63
C ALA A 746 2.86 -7.38 25.10
N GLU A 747 3.33 -8.21 24.16
CA GLU A 747 4.00 -9.50 24.42
C GLU A 747 5.43 -9.54 23.88
#